data_3b1103c8c6dc5f15480a73c347dbec94
#
_entry.id   3b1103c8c6dc5f15480a73c347dbec94
#
_cell.length_a   1.000
_cell.length_b   1.000
_cell.length_c   1.000
_cell.angle_alpha   90.00
_cell.angle_beta   90.00
_cell.angle_gamma   90.00
#
_symmetry.space_group_name_H-M   'P 1'
#
loop_
_entity.id
_entity.type
_entity.pdbx_description
1 polymer ?
#
loop_
_entity_poly.entity_id
_entity_poly.type
_entity_poly.pdbx_seq_one_letter_code
_entity_poly.pdbx_strand_id
1 'polypeptide(L)'
;MNATILELTDIRKHYTNGDTTVRALDGVSLRVKRGEFVAIMGHSGSGKSTLMNIIGCLDRPTSGSYKVLGREAANLSPDELASLRRETFGFIFQRYNLLATATAGENVAIPSVYAGLPKHKRTTHANELLQRLGLDDRTDHRPSELSGGQQQRVAIARALVNDPPVILADEPTGALDSKSGDEVLALLKKLHAEGRTIILITHAENVAQHAGRIVRIQDGRIIEDTGMVNDDEPVENLAADSRSFESAVSLMASMEEALVTAWRSLRVNIFRTILTLLGIIIGVSAVVAMLAVGEGSRQKVLDRISSFGTNLMLIRPGAAGIRNTGDIATLVPDDAAALKALPNIAAALAERGGRATVRLGNIDYQTSVQGTGEDFPSARDWPVAEGQFFNTDDMKHYAAVVVLGRTVTKTLFPDGANPVGKYVLLKNVPFLVIGVMTEKGASPNGSDQDDVIFVPITTGLVRLFGKNYLSSITLKVTDAADIEATQTNVETLLKERHKTEDFSVRNMASFLQAAMETQDTFTLLLGTVAAISLLVGGIGVMNIMLVSVVERTREIGIRMATGARMRDILLQFNIEAAVVCAAGGILGILIGIAAGLVLRYSGMAVIFSVAPAVLAFACASATGLIFGYLPARKAAQLDPVIALASE
;
A
#
# COMPACT_ATOMS: atom_id res chain seq x y z
N MET A 1 8.72 -57.73 16.68
CA MET A 1 7.91 -57.48 15.48
C MET A 1 8.72 -56.57 14.58
N ASN A 2 9.35 -57.12 13.52
CA ASN A 2 10.29 -56.40 12.63
C ASN A 2 9.56 -55.89 11.39
N ALA A 3 8.68 -54.88 11.55
CA ALA A 3 7.94 -54.31 10.43
C ALA A 3 8.85 -53.46 9.52
N THR A 4 8.70 -53.64 8.20
CA THR A 4 9.43 -52.86 7.19
C THR A 4 8.99 -51.42 7.27
N ILE A 5 9.95 -50.48 7.49
CA ILE A 5 9.69 -49.05 7.56
C ILE A 5 9.95 -48.37 6.20
N LEU A 6 10.94 -48.84 5.44
CA LEU A 6 11.30 -48.36 4.10
C LEU A 6 11.41 -49.53 3.13
N GLU A 7 10.80 -49.41 1.94
CA GLU A 7 10.88 -50.40 0.88
C GLU A 7 11.14 -49.71 -0.46
N LEU A 8 12.33 -49.96 -1.03
CA LEU A 8 12.75 -49.48 -2.34
C LEU A 8 12.79 -50.70 -3.28
N THR A 9 12.17 -50.57 -4.46
CA THR A 9 12.11 -51.66 -5.46
C THR A 9 12.48 -51.09 -6.84
N ASP A 10 13.56 -51.58 -7.43
CA ASP A 10 14.12 -51.21 -8.75
C ASP A 10 14.22 -49.69 -8.93
N ILE A 11 14.72 -48.97 -7.92
CA ILE A 11 14.85 -47.52 -7.95
C ILE A 11 15.93 -47.09 -8.95
N ARG A 12 15.53 -46.25 -9.88
CA ARG A 12 16.44 -45.61 -10.84
C ARG A 12 16.35 -44.10 -10.74
N LYS A 13 17.49 -43.44 -10.83
CA LYS A 13 17.58 -41.96 -10.90
C LYS A 13 18.54 -41.56 -11.97
N HIS A 14 18.01 -40.83 -12.94
CA HIS A 14 18.78 -40.26 -14.05
C HIS A 14 18.73 -38.74 -13.99
N TYR A 15 19.88 -38.10 -14.16
CA TYR A 15 19.99 -36.66 -14.33
C TYR A 15 20.37 -36.36 -15.75
N THR A 16 19.59 -35.59 -16.47
CA THR A 16 19.85 -35.19 -17.87
C THR A 16 20.34 -33.76 -17.89
N ASN A 17 21.51 -33.52 -18.47
CA ASN A 17 22.07 -32.20 -18.69
C ASN A 17 22.44 -32.08 -20.17
N GLY A 18 21.58 -31.41 -20.95
CA GLY A 18 21.69 -31.42 -22.42
C GLY A 18 21.61 -32.84 -22.99
N ASP A 19 22.57 -33.25 -23.79
CA ASP A 19 22.63 -34.58 -24.41
C ASP A 19 23.26 -35.67 -23.51
N THR A 20 23.74 -35.30 -22.33
CA THR A 20 24.37 -36.26 -21.42
C THR A 20 23.43 -36.70 -20.32
N THR A 21 23.24 -38.01 -20.19
CA THR A 21 22.45 -38.61 -19.11
C THR A 21 23.37 -39.35 -18.13
N VAL A 22 23.38 -38.90 -16.89
CA VAL A 22 24.10 -39.54 -15.79
C VAL A 22 23.12 -40.44 -15.03
N ARG A 23 23.39 -41.73 -14.96
CA ARG A 23 22.63 -42.72 -14.20
C ARG A 23 23.18 -42.77 -12.78
N ALA A 24 22.63 -41.97 -11.90
CA ALA A 24 23.08 -41.88 -10.50
C ALA A 24 22.65 -43.12 -9.68
N LEU A 25 21.48 -43.69 -9.98
CA LEU A 25 21.01 -44.98 -9.46
C LEU A 25 20.47 -45.82 -10.62
N ASP A 26 20.76 -47.14 -10.62
CA ASP A 26 20.40 -48.05 -11.70
C ASP A 26 19.92 -49.39 -11.13
N GLY A 27 18.65 -49.40 -10.63
CA GLY A 27 18.00 -50.64 -10.16
C GLY A 27 18.29 -50.96 -8.70
N VAL A 28 18.30 -49.98 -7.80
CA VAL A 28 18.54 -50.18 -6.38
C VAL A 28 17.26 -50.73 -5.70
N SER A 29 17.39 -51.88 -5.06
CA SER A 29 16.35 -52.46 -4.20
C SER A 29 16.88 -52.64 -2.78
N LEU A 30 16.16 -52.08 -1.78
CA LEU A 30 16.59 -52.08 -0.40
C LEU A 30 15.36 -52.09 0.51
N ARG A 31 15.34 -52.97 1.51
CA ARG A 31 14.35 -52.95 2.58
C ARG A 31 15.02 -52.63 3.92
N VAL A 32 14.44 -51.72 4.69
CA VAL A 32 14.92 -51.39 6.03
C VAL A 32 13.81 -51.66 7.01
N LYS A 33 14.11 -52.44 8.04
CA LYS A 33 13.16 -52.77 9.13
C LYS A 33 13.26 -51.73 10.24
N ARG A 34 12.18 -51.61 11.01
CA ARG A 34 12.14 -50.71 12.19
C ARG A 34 13.20 -51.10 13.22
N GLY A 35 13.97 -50.13 13.71
CA GLY A 35 15.02 -50.38 14.71
C GLY A 35 16.32 -50.93 14.13
N GLU A 36 16.50 -50.99 12.79
CA GLU A 36 17.80 -51.32 12.18
C GLU A 36 18.77 -50.15 12.25
N PHE A 37 20.06 -50.49 12.38
CA PHE A 37 21.15 -49.55 12.14
C PHE A 37 21.90 -49.99 10.88
N VAL A 38 21.66 -49.29 9.78
CA VAL A 38 22.20 -49.62 8.45
C VAL A 38 23.25 -48.58 8.04
N ALA A 39 24.42 -49.03 7.62
CA ALA A 39 25.44 -48.18 6.99
C ALA A 39 25.42 -48.37 5.47
N ILE A 40 25.29 -47.28 4.71
CA ILE A 40 25.41 -47.30 3.24
C ILE A 40 26.80 -46.77 2.89
N MET A 41 27.62 -47.64 2.32
CA MET A 41 29.00 -47.33 1.96
C MET A 41 29.24 -47.31 0.45
N GLY A 42 30.28 -46.58 0.02
CA GLY A 42 30.77 -46.54 -1.38
C GLY A 42 31.71 -45.36 -1.61
N HIS A 43 32.39 -45.39 -2.74
CA HIS A 43 33.28 -44.29 -3.13
C HIS A 43 32.50 -42.97 -3.45
N SER A 44 33.23 -41.86 -3.53
CA SER A 44 32.65 -40.59 -4.02
C SER A 44 32.09 -40.80 -5.43
N GLY A 45 30.87 -40.31 -5.68
CA GLY A 45 30.19 -40.48 -6.99
C GLY A 45 29.43 -41.81 -7.16
N SER A 46 29.46 -42.74 -6.22
CA SER A 46 28.79 -44.05 -6.33
C SER A 46 27.26 -44.00 -6.25
N GLY A 47 26.64 -42.82 -6.00
CA GLY A 47 25.17 -42.65 -5.88
C GLY A 47 24.63 -42.59 -4.46
N LYS A 48 25.48 -42.62 -3.42
CA LYS A 48 25.06 -42.60 -1.99
C LYS A 48 24.19 -41.40 -1.63
N SER A 49 24.63 -40.17 -1.94
CA SER A 49 23.87 -38.93 -1.64
C SER A 49 22.55 -38.87 -2.42
N THR A 50 22.55 -39.37 -3.68
CA THR A 50 21.31 -39.49 -4.46
C THR A 50 20.33 -40.50 -3.81
N LEU A 51 20.84 -41.65 -3.34
CA LEU A 51 20.02 -42.62 -2.63
C LEU A 51 19.45 -42.03 -1.34
N MET A 52 20.27 -41.29 -0.57
CA MET A 52 19.80 -40.64 0.65
C MET A 52 18.72 -39.59 0.37
N ASN A 53 18.88 -38.81 -0.68
CA ASN A 53 17.91 -37.79 -1.08
C ASN A 53 16.55 -38.42 -1.44
N ILE A 54 16.57 -39.59 -2.09
CA ILE A 54 15.35 -40.38 -2.38
C ILE A 54 14.75 -40.97 -1.10
N ILE A 55 15.58 -41.64 -0.27
CA ILE A 55 15.11 -42.18 1.02
C ILE A 55 14.49 -41.10 1.88
N GLY A 56 15.12 -39.94 1.97
CA GLY A 56 14.64 -38.79 2.72
C GLY A 56 13.51 -38.03 2.06
N CYS A 57 12.98 -38.48 0.92
CA CYS A 57 11.93 -37.77 0.19
C CYS A 57 12.32 -36.33 -0.20
N LEU A 58 13.61 -36.00 -0.35
CA LEU A 58 14.13 -34.73 -0.85
C LEU A 58 14.10 -34.69 -2.38
N ASP A 59 14.31 -35.85 -3.03
CA ASP A 59 14.23 -36.06 -4.46
C ASP A 59 13.30 -37.22 -4.80
N ARG A 60 12.90 -37.32 -6.07
CA ARG A 60 12.03 -38.39 -6.57
C ARG A 60 12.82 -39.35 -7.47
N PRO A 61 12.54 -40.65 -7.43
CA PRO A 61 13.11 -41.60 -8.40
C PRO A 61 12.56 -41.26 -9.81
N THR A 62 13.35 -41.57 -10.83
CA THR A 62 12.92 -41.51 -12.23
C THR A 62 11.97 -42.69 -12.54
N SER A 63 12.24 -43.86 -11.97
CA SER A 63 11.39 -45.04 -12.04
C SER A 63 11.64 -45.96 -10.84
N GLY A 64 10.75 -46.93 -10.65
CA GLY A 64 10.74 -47.81 -9.50
C GLY A 64 9.67 -47.44 -8.48
N SER A 65 9.50 -48.22 -7.42
CA SER A 65 8.56 -48.00 -6.32
C SER A 65 9.31 -47.72 -5.03
N TYR A 66 8.90 -46.64 -4.31
CA TYR A 66 9.42 -46.33 -3.00
C TYR A 66 8.30 -46.13 -2.00
N LYS A 67 8.23 -47.00 -0.99
CA LYS A 67 7.25 -46.95 0.08
C LYS A 67 7.89 -46.57 1.40
N VAL A 68 7.27 -45.64 2.10
CA VAL A 68 7.60 -45.19 3.45
C VAL A 68 6.40 -45.52 4.35
N LEU A 69 6.60 -46.33 5.38
CA LEU A 69 5.51 -46.78 6.24
C LEU A 69 4.32 -47.34 5.44
N GLY A 70 4.59 -48.07 4.37
CA GLY A 70 3.58 -48.64 3.48
C GLY A 70 2.94 -47.68 2.48
N ARG A 71 3.24 -46.36 2.51
CA ARG A 71 2.72 -45.34 1.59
C ARG A 71 3.68 -45.13 0.40
N GLU A 72 3.16 -45.22 -0.82
CA GLU A 72 3.97 -44.96 -2.05
C GLU A 72 4.35 -43.49 -2.14
N ALA A 73 5.65 -43.20 -1.96
CA ALA A 73 6.18 -41.82 -1.94
C ALA A 73 6.28 -41.19 -3.33
N ALA A 74 6.45 -42.00 -4.40
CA ALA A 74 6.61 -41.49 -5.77
C ALA A 74 5.41 -40.69 -6.25
N ASN A 75 4.21 -41.00 -5.79
CA ASN A 75 2.94 -40.40 -6.21
C ASN A 75 2.48 -39.24 -5.33
N LEU A 76 3.17 -38.94 -4.23
CA LEU A 76 2.77 -37.87 -3.31
C LEU A 76 3.07 -36.50 -3.89
N SER A 77 2.23 -35.50 -3.59
CA SER A 77 2.48 -34.11 -3.91
C SER A 77 3.68 -33.55 -3.14
N PRO A 78 4.29 -32.44 -3.57
CA PRO A 78 5.40 -31.82 -2.84
C PRO A 78 5.07 -31.49 -1.37
N ASP A 79 3.85 -31.07 -1.08
CA ASP A 79 3.39 -30.76 0.28
C ASP A 79 3.19 -32.01 1.12
N GLU A 80 2.73 -33.13 0.54
CA GLU A 80 2.64 -34.43 1.21
C GLU A 80 4.03 -35.01 1.49
N LEU A 81 4.99 -34.85 0.55
CA LEU A 81 6.39 -35.24 0.79
C LEU A 81 7.00 -34.42 1.93
N ALA A 82 6.70 -33.10 1.99
CA ALA A 82 7.16 -32.23 3.09
C ALA A 82 6.60 -32.70 4.44
N SER A 83 5.32 -33.10 4.47
CA SER A 83 4.70 -33.63 5.68
C SER A 83 5.34 -34.98 6.08
N LEU A 84 5.57 -35.88 5.12
CA LEU A 84 6.21 -37.17 5.35
C LEU A 84 7.65 -36.98 5.88
N ARG A 85 8.43 -36.02 5.31
CA ARG A 85 9.76 -35.68 5.84
C ARG A 85 9.71 -35.26 7.29
N ARG A 86 8.81 -34.32 7.61
CA ARG A 86 8.67 -33.75 8.96
C ARG A 86 8.30 -34.80 10.01
N GLU A 87 7.49 -35.79 9.63
CA GLU A 87 6.92 -36.77 10.56
C GLU A 87 7.80 -38.04 10.68
N THR A 88 8.53 -38.39 9.63
CA THR A 88 9.24 -39.67 9.55
C THR A 88 10.74 -39.52 9.66
N PHE A 89 11.33 -38.43 9.19
CA PHE A 89 12.77 -38.33 9.02
C PHE A 89 13.40 -37.23 9.89
N GLY A 90 14.51 -37.57 10.57
CA GLY A 90 15.45 -36.59 11.16
C GLY A 90 16.72 -36.55 10.33
N PHE A 91 17.04 -35.38 9.75
CA PHE A 91 18.21 -35.23 8.89
C PHE A 91 19.42 -34.68 9.65
N ILE A 92 20.55 -35.38 9.55
CA ILE A 92 21.88 -34.96 10.02
C ILE A 92 22.76 -34.81 8.79
N PHE A 93 23.06 -33.58 8.39
CA PHE A 93 23.82 -33.26 7.18
C PHE A 93 25.31 -33.17 7.45
N GLN A 94 26.14 -33.45 6.46
CA GLN A 94 27.60 -33.38 6.53
C GLN A 94 28.14 -31.99 6.92
N ARG A 95 27.56 -30.91 6.39
CA ARG A 95 27.95 -29.50 6.66
C ARG A 95 27.07 -28.83 7.72
N TYR A 96 26.52 -29.56 8.70
CA TYR A 96 25.61 -29.13 9.73
C TYR A 96 24.31 -28.47 9.24
N ASN A 97 24.38 -27.64 8.20
CA ASN A 97 23.26 -26.90 7.58
C ASN A 97 22.39 -26.17 8.61
N LEU A 98 23.06 -25.38 9.47
CA LEU A 98 22.40 -24.51 10.44
C LEU A 98 22.16 -23.14 9.79
N LEU A 99 21.05 -22.52 10.19
CA LEU A 99 20.77 -21.14 9.79
C LEU A 99 21.68 -20.19 10.55
N ALA A 100 22.57 -19.49 9.84
CA ALA A 100 23.59 -18.63 10.42
C ALA A 100 23.01 -17.44 11.22
N THR A 101 21.80 -17.00 10.87
CA THR A 101 21.11 -15.88 11.51
C THR A 101 20.28 -16.28 12.73
N ALA A 102 20.06 -17.57 12.95
CA ALA A 102 19.27 -18.13 14.04
C ALA A 102 20.17 -18.67 15.17
N THR A 103 19.71 -18.62 16.41
CA THR A 103 20.40 -19.23 17.55
C THR A 103 20.36 -20.76 17.50
N ALA A 104 21.11 -21.45 18.38
CA ALA A 104 21.07 -22.89 18.49
C ALA A 104 19.64 -23.39 18.82
N GLY A 105 18.99 -22.77 19.80
CA GLY A 105 17.61 -23.09 20.15
C GLY A 105 16.62 -22.87 19.02
N GLU A 106 16.76 -21.77 18.28
CA GLU A 106 15.93 -21.47 17.09
C GLU A 106 16.18 -22.49 15.97
N ASN A 107 17.43 -22.87 15.69
CA ASN A 107 17.77 -23.90 14.71
C ASN A 107 17.12 -25.24 15.05
N VAL A 108 17.16 -25.65 16.33
CA VAL A 108 16.54 -26.90 16.78
C VAL A 108 15.02 -26.84 16.63
N ALA A 109 14.40 -25.68 16.91
CA ALA A 109 12.94 -25.51 16.86
C ALA A 109 12.35 -25.47 15.44
N ILE A 110 13.14 -25.28 14.37
CA ILE A 110 12.67 -25.10 12.98
C ILE A 110 11.66 -26.18 12.55
N PRO A 111 11.93 -27.51 12.67
CA PRO A 111 10.98 -28.53 12.21
C PRO A 111 9.65 -28.48 12.96
N SER A 112 9.67 -28.07 14.24
CA SER A 112 8.48 -27.95 15.09
C SER A 112 7.62 -26.73 14.73
N VAL A 113 8.20 -25.70 14.08
CA VAL A 113 7.41 -24.59 13.49
C VAL A 113 6.44 -25.13 12.46
N TYR A 114 6.95 -25.94 11.54
CA TYR A 114 6.15 -26.54 10.46
C TYR A 114 5.25 -27.69 10.94
N ALA A 115 5.52 -28.23 12.12
CA ALA A 115 4.61 -29.17 12.79
C ALA A 115 3.44 -28.46 13.50
N GLY A 116 3.44 -27.10 13.53
CA GLY A 116 2.35 -26.33 14.13
C GLY A 116 2.38 -26.25 15.65
N LEU A 117 3.50 -26.57 16.31
CA LEU A 117 3.60 -26.46 17.76
C LEU A 117 3.63 -24.98 18.21
N PRO A 118 2.94 -24.63 19.30
CA PRO A 118 3.01 -23.29 19.88
C PRO A 118 4.44 -22.91 20.31
N LYS A 119 4.80 -21.64 20.20
CA LYS A 119 6.16 -21.14 20.45
C LYS A 119 6.76 -21.61 21.77
N HIS A 120 6.01 -21.50 22.87
CA HIS A 120 6.50 -21.93 24.18
C HIS A 120 6.86 -23.42 24.23
N LYS A 121 6.02 -24.29 23.63
CA LYS A 121 6.29 -25.74 23.60
C LYS A 121 7.51 -26.09 22.75
N ARG A 122 7.67 -25.46 21.57
CA ARG A 122 8.85 -25.68 20.71
C ARG A 122 10.14 -25.21 21.39
N THR A 123 10.11 -24.04 22.06
CA THR A 123 11.28 -23.52 22.79
C THR A 123 11.66 -24.42 23.96
N THR A 124 10.68 -24.84 24.77
CA THR A 124 10.93 -25.78 25.87
C THR A 124 11.52 -27.09 25.35
N HIS A 125 10.93 -27.68 24.32
CA HIS A 125 11.40 -28.95 23.74
C HIS A 125 12.79 -28.83 23.11
N ALA A 126 13.06 -27.71 22.41
CA ALA A 126 14.39 -27.47 21.86
C ALA A 126 15.46 -27.33 22.97
N ASN A 127 15.14 -26.64 24.05
CA ASN A 127 16.05 -26.46 25.17
C ASN A 127 16.32 -27.77 25.91
N GLU A 128 15.30 -28.60 26.13
CA GLU A 128 15.43 -29.94 26.69
C GLU A 128 16.36 -30.82 25.87
N LEU A 129 16.25 -30.80 24.54
CA LEU A 129 17.12 -31.56 23.66
C LEU A 129 18.55 -31.02 23.68
N LEU A 130 18.74 -29.70 23.69
CA LEU A 130 20.08 -29.10 23.80
C LEU A 130 20.73 -29.45 25.14
N GLN A 131 19.98 -29.43 26.23
CA GLN A 131 20.44 -29.85 27.55
C GLN A 131 20.88 -31.32 27.56
N ARG A 132 20.07 -32.25 26.98
CA ARG A 132 20.43 -33.69 26.84
C ARG A 132 21.72 -33.90 26.07
N LEU A 133 22.07 -32.95 25.17
CA LEU A 133 23.27 -32.99 24.34
C LEU A 133 24.42 -32.14 24.91
N GLY A 134 24.31 -31.64 26.16
CA GLY A 134 25.34 -30.88 26.86
C GLY A 134 25.58 -29.48 26.23
N LEU A 135 24.49 -28.82 25.79
CA LEU A 135 24.51 -27.48 25.18
C LEU A 135 23.52 -26.52 25.86
N ASP A 136 23.22 -26.72 27.14
CA ASP A 136 22.29 -25.90 27.90
C ASP A 136 22.75 -24.44 28.02
N ASP A 137 24.06 -24.21 28.15
CA ASP A 137 24.67 -22.89 28.18
C ASP A 137 24.89 -22.25 26.81
N ARG A 138 24.51 -22.92 25.72
CA ARG A 138 24.75 -22.50 24.32
C ARG A 138 23.45 -22.24 23.52
N THR A 139 22.31 -22.29 24.17
CA THR A 139 20.99 -22.16 23.51
C THR A 139 20.84 -20.88 22.71
N ASP A 140 21.37 -19.76 23.20
CA ASP A 140 21.26 -18.45 22.56
C ASP A 140 22.44 -18.09 21.63
N HIS A 141 23.44 -19.01 21.51
CA HIS A 141 24.59 -18.79 20.63
C HIS A 141 24.23 -19.06 19.16
N ARG A 142 24.83 -18.29 18.29
CA ARG A 142 24.72 -18.48 16.82
C ARG A 142 25.75 -19.52 16.33
N PRO A 143 25.52 -20.14 15.15
CA PRO A 143 26.48 -21.11 14.61
C PRO A 143 27.91 -20.61 14.54
N SER A 144 28.17 -19.34 14.25
CA SER A 144 29.51 -18.74 14.25
C SER A 144 30.22 -18.69 15.60
N GLU A 145 29.45 -18.87 16.68
CA GLU A 145 29.95 -18.83 18.08
C GLU A 145 30.11 -20.24 18.65
N LEU A 146 29.85 -21.28 17.86
CA LEU A 146 29.90 -22.68 18.24
C LEU A 146 31.05 -23.42 17.56
N SER A 147 31.70 -24.34 18.26
CA SER A 147 32.67 -25.26 17.64
C SER A 147 31.98 -26.24 16.68
N GLY A 148 32.74 -26.87 15.77
CA GLY A 148 32.20 -27.85 14.81
C GLY A 148 31.43 -28.97 15.49
N GLY A 149 31.96 -29.56 16.59
CA GLY A 149 31.26 -30.58 17.37
C GLY A 149 29.99 -30.07 18.07
N GLN A 150 29.98 -28.80 18.50
CA GLN A 150 28.77 -28.18 19.04
C GLN A 150 27.72 -27.93 17.96
N GLN A 151 28.12 -27.44 16.77
CA GLN A 151 27.23 -27.29 15.62
C GLN A 151 26.61 -28.63 15.21
N GLN A 152 27.38 -29.72 15.20
CA GLN A 152 26.87 -31.05 14.89
C GLN A 152 25.85 -31.52 15.93
N ARG A 153 26.11 -31.29 17.23
CA ARG A 153 25.14 -31.61 18.27
C ARG A 153 23.85 -30.80 18.16
N VAL A 154 23.91 -29.52 17.74
CA VAL A 154 22.73 -28.70 17.41
C VAL A 154 21.99 -29.30 16.21
N ALA A 155 22.69 -29.75 15.16
CA ALA A 155 22.08 -30.40 13.99
C ALA A 155 21.39 -31.72 14.37
N ILE A 156 21.98 -32.50 15.28
CA ILE A 156 21.36 -33.72 15.83
C ILE A 156 20.12 -33.38 16.67
N ALA A 157 20.19 -32.36 17.53
CA ALA A 157 19.03 -31.90 18.31
C ALA A 157 17.88 -31.50 17.37
N ARG A 158 18.18 -30.76 16.29
CA ARG A 158 17.19 -30.39 15.26
C ARG A 158 16.58 -31.62 14.59
N ALA A 159 17.37 -32.63 14.28
CA ALA A 159 16.88 -33.87 13.69
C ALA A 159 15.91 -34.61 14.62
N LEU A 160 16.07 -34.50 15.95
CA LEU A 160 15.30 -35.22 16.95
C LEU A 160 14.04 -34.50 17.42
N VAL A 161 13.88 -33.19 17.12
CA VAL A 161 12.87 -32.33 17.77
C VAL A 161 11.41 -32.77 17.55
N ASN A 162 11.11 -33.40 16.42
CA ASN A 162 9.79 -33.96 16.11
C ASN A 162 9.66 -35.46 16.40
N ASP A 163 10.60 -36.02 17.12
CA ASP A 163 10.60 -37.46 17.53
C ASP A 163 10.50 -38.42 16.33
N PRO A 164 11.32 -38.30 15.27
CA PRO A 164 11.21 -39.10 14.05
C PRO A 164 11.60 -40.55 14.29
N PRO A 165 10.89 -41.52 13.67
CA PRO A 165 11.26 -42.93 13.75
C PRO A 165 12.52 -43.33 12.96
N VAL A 166 12.91 -42.50 11.96
CA VAL A 166 14.09 -42.73 11.11
C VAL A 166 15.05 -41.53 11.18
N ILE A 167 16.32 -41.80 11.42
CA ILE A 167 17.41 -40.80 11.38
C ILE A 167 18.25 -41.12 10.18
N LEU A 168 18.42 -40.08 9.31
CA LEU A 168 19.28 -40.10 8.13
C LEU A 168 20.52 -39.27 8.45
N ALA A 169 21.69 -39.90 8.48
CA ALA A 169 22.97 -39.27 8.80
C ALA A 169 23.91 -39.34 7.60
N ASP A 170 24.18 -38.21 6.97
CA ASP A 170 25.12 -38.08 5.84
C ASP A 170 26.50 -37.66 6.35
N GLU A 171 27.44 -38.58 6.34
CA GLU A 171 28.82 -38.34 6.79
C GLU A 171 28.93 -37.56 8.12
N PRO A 172 28.23 -37.96 9.17
CA PRO A 172 28.04 -37.15 10.37
C PRO A 172 29.32 -36.82 11.14
N THR A 173 30.44 -37.47 10.83
CA THR A 173 31.75 -37.27 11.42
C THR A 173 32.78 -36.67 10.49
N GLY A 174 32.45 -36.48 9.18
CA GLY A 174 33.39 -36.10 8.13
C GLY A 174 34.03 -34.71 8.28
N ALA A 175 33.40 -33.81 9.03
CA ALA A 175 33.89 -32.46 9.31
C ALA A 175 34.40 -32.26 10.75
N LEU A 176 34.55 -33.35 11.52
CA LEU A 176 34.90 -33.30 12.95
C LEU A 176 36.30 -33.85 13.22
N ASP A 177 36.90 -33.41 14.31
CA ASP A 177 38.06 -34.09 14.88
C ASP A 177 37.68 -35.46 15.42
N SER A 178 38.67 -36.37 15.62
CA SER A 178 38.45 -37.73 16.01
C SER A 178 37.64 -37.85 17.32
N LYS A 179 37.89 -37.02 18.30
CA LYS A 179 37.19 -37.06 19.57
C LYS A 179 35.72 -36.70 19.45
N SER A 180 35.43 -35.57 18.74
CA SER A 180 34.06 -35.12 18.47
C SER A 180 33.33 -36.14 17.59
N GLY A 181 34.02 -36.77 16.65
CA GLY A 181 33.49 -37.87 15.82
C GLY A 181 33.04 -39.06 16.63
N ASP A 182 33.88 -39.54 17.57
CA ASP A 182 33.55 -40.65 18.47
C ASP A 182 32.35 -40.34 19.38
N GLU A 183 32.26 -39.10 19.89
CA GLU A 183 31.11 -38.65 20.67
C GLU A 183 29.80 -38.69 19.86
N VAL A 184 29.82 -38.28 18.58
CA VAL A 184 28.64 -38.35 17.69
C VAL A 184 28.25 -39.82 17.40
N LEU A 185 29.22 -40.68 17.15
CA LEU A 185 28.93 -42.13 16.92
C LEU A 185 28.36 -42.80 18.18
N ALA A 186 28.89 -42.47 19.35
CA ALA A 186 28.35 -42.94 20.64
C ALA A 186 26.88 -42.50 20.83
N LEU A 187 26.58 -41.22 20.43
CA LEU A 187 25.23 -40.72 20.50
C LEU A 187 24.28 -41.43 19.52
N LEU A 188 24.71 -41.70 18.28
CA LEU A 188 23.91 -42.47 17.33
C LEU A 188 23.63 -43.91 17.84
N LYS A 189 24.64 -44.58 18.43
CA LYS A 189 24.44 -45.88 19.06
C LYS A 189 23.42 -45.84 20.21
N LYS A 190 23.46 -44.78 21.02
CA LYS A 190 22.48 -44.59 22.10
C LYS A 190 21.05 -44.45 21.54
N LEU A 191 20.89 -43.62 20.49
CA LEU A 191 19.58 -43.44 19.82
C LEU A 191 19.07 -44.74 19.19
N HIS A 192 19.95 -45.55 18.63
CA HIS A 192 19.61 -46.90 18.15
C HIS A 192 19.14 -47.80 19.29
N ALA A 193 19.85 -47.81 20.42
CA ALA A 193 19.45 -48.58 21.60
C ALA A 193 18.10 -48.11 22.18
N GLU A 194 17.70 -46.85 21.96
CA GLU A 194 16.37 -46.31 22.28
C GLU A 194 15.28 -46.74 21.27
N GLY A 195 15.62 -47.59 20.26
CA GLY A 195 14.69 -48.16 19.28
C GLY A 195 14.53 -47.34 17.99
N ARG A 196 15.41 -46.35 17.72
CA ARG A 196 15.38 -45.60 16.46
C ARG A 196 15.99 -46.39 15.32
N THR A 197 15.43 -46.21 14.11
CA THR A 197 16.03 -46.69 12.88
C THR A 197 17.07 -45.69 12.42
N ILE A 198 18.31 -46.12 12.14
CA ILE A 198 19.39 -45.24 11.73
C ILE A 198 19.92 -45.71 10.38
N ILE A 199 19.97 -44.76 9.42
CA ILE A 199 20.62 -44.94 8.13
C ILE A 199 21.80 -44.01 8.07
N LEU A 200 22.99 -44.53 8.12
CA LEU A 200 24.25 -43.84 8.10
C LEU A 200 24.89 -43.93 6.73
N ILE A 201 25.23 -42.83 6.12
CA ILE A 201 26.00 -42.77 4.90
C ILE A 201 27.42 -42.38 5.23
N THR A 202 28.38 -43.18 4.78
CA THR A 202 29.80 -42.91 5.01
C THR A 202 30.66 -43.55 3.95
N HIS A 203 31.86 -43.01 3.74
CA HIS A 203 32.93 -43.67 2.95
C HIS A 203 33.98 -44.28 3.84
N ALA A 204 33.91 -44.07 5.17
CA ALA A 204 34.90 -44.54 6.14
C ALA A 204 34.47 -45.88 6.73
N GLU A 205 35.29 -46.95 6.55
CA GLU A 205 35.04 -48.30 7.02
C GLU A 205 34.92 -48.38 8.53
N ASN A 206 35.76 -47.68 9.28
CA ASN A 206 35.71 -47.61 10.75
C ASN A 206 34.39 -47.07 11.27
N VAL A 207 33.77 -46.12 10.54
CA VAL A 207 32.48 -45.54 10.90
C VAL A 207 31.34 -46.54 10.61
N ALA A 208 31.40 -47.19 9.45
CA ALA A 208 30.39 -48.16 9.03
C ALA A 208 30.31 -49.40 9.93
N GLN A 209 31.44 -49.86 10.51
CA GLN A 209 31.48 -50.98 11.45
C GLN A 209 30.68 -50.75 12.76
N HIS A 210 30.22 -49.49 12.99
CA HIS A 210 29.32 -49.22 14.11
C HIS A 210 27.86 -49.60 13.84
N ALA A 211 27.51 -49.84 12.57
CA ALA A 211 26.18 -50.31 12.18
C ALA A 211 26.08 -51.85 12.25
N GLY A 212 24.87 -52.33 12.45
CA GLY A 212 24.58 -53.77 12.47
C GLY A 212 24.48 -54.38 11.05
N ARG A 213 24.32 -53.55 10.02
CA ARG A 213 24.19 -53.97 8.60
C ARG A 213 24.92 -52.97 7.73
N ILE A 214 25.70 -53.49 6.77
CA ILE A 214 26.45 -52.67 5.83
C ILE A 214 25.95 -52.97 4.41
N VAL A 215 25.58 -51.94 3.67
CA VAL A 215 25.15 -51.97 2.26
C VAL A 215 26.21 -51.22 1.44
N ARG A 216 26.88 -51.91 0.54
CA ARG A 216 27.88 -51.31 -0.35
C ARG A 216 27.27 -50.95 -1.71
N ILE A 217 27.45 -49.69 -2.10
CA ILE A 217 26.96 -49.19 -3.38
C ILE A 217 28.12 -48.79 -4.27
N GLN A 218 28.07 -49.19 -5.53
CA GLN A 218 29.03 -48.82 -6.58
C GLN A 218 28.29 -48.58 -7.89
N ASP A 219 28.63 -47.49 -8.57
CA ASP A 219 28.06 -47.10 -9.87
C ASP A 219 26.53 -47.17 -9.91
N GLY A 220 25.89 -46.71 -8.82
CA GLY A 220 24.44 -46.67 -8.69
C GLY A 220 23.75 -47.99 -8.41
N ARG A 221 24.50 -49.08 -8.08
CA ARG A 221 23.95 -50.40 -7.77
C ARG A 221 24.48 -50.91 -6.45
N ILE A 222 23.65 -51.68 -5.75
CA ILE A 222 24.05 -52.41 -4.52
C ILE A 222 24.91 -53.62 -4.98
N ILE A 223 26.13 -53.66 -4.49
CA ILE A 223 27.08 -54.75 -4.80
C ILE A 223 27.22 -55.75 -3.64
N GLU A 224 26.94 -55.31 -2.40
CA GLU A 224 27.00 -56.13 -1.18
C GLU A 224 26.00 -55.67 -0.16
N ASP A 225 25.32 -56.58 0.53
CA ASP A 225 24.44 -56.33 1.65
C ASP A 225 24.65 -57.42 2.70
N THR A 226 25.20 -57.04 3.85
CA THR A 226 25.52 -58.02 4.92
C THR A 226 24.29 -58.52 5.71
N GLY A 227 23.14 -57.87 5.50
CA GLY A 227 21.87 -58.30 6.09
C GLY A 227 21.05 -59.05 5.06
N MET A 228 21.23 -60.40 4.95
CA MET A 228 20.32 -61.22 4.17
C MET A 228 18.93 -61.16 4.80
N VAL A 229 17.99 -60.48 4.17
CA VAL A 229 16.56 -60.57 4.49
C VAL A 229 16.05 -61.84 3.82
N ASN A 230 15.61 -62.85 4.61
CA ASN A 230 14.78 -63.92 4.08
C ASN A 230 13.51 -63.31 3.53
N ASP A 231 13.28 -63.45 2.21
CA ASP A 231 12.15 -62.86 1.48
C ASP A 231 10.76 -63.42 1.83
N ASP A 232 10.68 -64.37 2.72
CA ASP A 232 9.47 -65.16 3.03
C ASP A 232 8.65 -64.72 4.25
N GLU A 233 9.02 -63.60 4.92
CA GLU A 233 8.14 -63.10 6.00
C GLU A 233 7.03 -62.19 5.43
N PRO A 234 5.75 -62.49 5.74
CA PRO A 234 4.63 -61.67 5.28
C PRO A 234 4.79 -60.24 5.81
N VAL A 235 4.70 -59.27 4.92
CA VAL A 235 4.67 -57.83 5.24
C VAL A 235 3.43 -57.57 6.08
N GLU A 236 3.59 -57.52 7.39
CA GLU A 236 2.54 -57.03 8.29
C GLU A 236 2.35 -55.52 8.00
N ASN A 237 1.26 -55.22 7.29
CA ASN A 237 0.84 -53.84 7.06
C ASN A 237 0.59 -53.18 8.41
N LEU A 238 1.56 -52.42 8.89
CA LEU A 238 1.33 -51.45 9.91
C LEU A 238 0.34 -50.43 9.33
N ALA A 239 -0.97 -50.66 9.65
CA ALA A 239 -1.92 -49.56 9.57
C ALA A 239 -1.29 -48.42 10.35
N ALA A 240 -0.86 -47.42 9.65
CA ALA A 240 -0.33 -46.20 10.23
C ALA A 240 -1.29 -45.82 11.35
N ASP A 241 -0.80 -45.80 12.57
CA ASP A 241 -1.41 -45.02 13.63
C ASP A 241 -1.44 -43.61 13.07
N SER A 242 -2.48 -43.36 12.29
CA SER A 242 -2.76 -42.06 11.68
C SER A 242 -3.15 -41.16 12.85
N ARG A 243 -2.13 -40.75 13.60
CA ARG A 243 -2.21 -39.47 14.25
C ARG A 243 -2.35 -38.48 13.09
N SER A 244 -3.62 -38.28 12.72
CA SER A 244 -4.03 -37.21 11.85
C SER A 244 -3.61 -35.89 12.52
N PHE A 245 -2.34 -35.54 12.36
CA PHE A 245 -1.86 -34.19 12.55
C PHE A 245 -2.30 -33.35 11.33
N GLU A 246 -3.58 -33.38 11.00
CA GLU A 246 -4.29 -32.22 10.54
C GLU A 246 -4.44 -31.26 11.73
N SER A 247 -3.36 -30.95 12.41
CA SER A 247 -3.32 -29.71 13.16
C SER A 247 -3.34 -28.63 12.10
N ALA A 248 -4.50 -27.99 11.95
CA ALA A 248 -4.59 -26.72 11.29
C ALA A 248 -3.45 -25.89 11.87
N VAL A 249 -2.34 -25.78 11.12
CA VAL A 249 -1.23 -24.90 11.46
C VAL A 249 -1.91 -23.56 11.68
N SER A 250 -1.92 -23.09 12.92
CA SER A 250 -2.58 -21.84 13.22
C SER A 250 -1.94 -20.81 12.31
N LEU A 251 -2.70 -20.33 11.33
CA LEU A 251 -2.28 -19.27 10.41
C LEU A 251 -1.62 -18.12 11.19
N MET A 252 -2.11 -17.86 12.41
CA MET A 252 -1.55 -16.89 13.35
C MET A 252 -0.11 -17.20 13.78
N ALA A 253 0.22 -18.47 14.06
CA ALA A 253 1.58 -18.83 14.49
C ALA A 253 2.58 -18.70 13.34
N SER A 254 2.17 -19.03 12.11
CA SER A 254 2.99 -18.83 10.90
C SER A 254 3.17 -17.35 10.58
N MET A 255 2.15 -16.53 10.80
CA MET A 255 2.23 -15.07 10.63
C MET A 255 3.16 -14.42 11.67
N GLU A 256 3.10 -14.81 12.93
CA GLU A 256 3.99 -14.28 13.97
C GLU A 256 5.46 -14.57 13.64
N GLU A 257 5.78 -15.79 13.24
CA GLU A 257 7.14 -16.18 12.85
C GLU A 257 7.62 -15.42 11.60
N ALA A 258 6.74 -15.27 10.60
CA ALA A 258 7.05 -14.53 9.39
C ALA A 258 7.29 -13.03 9.69
N LEU A 259 6.53 -12.42 10.61
CA LEU A 259 6.71 -11.04 11.05
C LEU A 259 8.06 -10.84 11.75
N VAL A 260 8.43 -11.75 12.66
CA VAL A 260 9.73 -11.70 13.36
C VAL A 260 10.88 -11.86 12.37
N THR A 261 10.75 -12.78 11.43
CA THR A 261 11.76 -13.02 10.39
C THR A 261 11.88 -11.82 9.45
N ALA A 262 10.76 -11.23 9.03
CA ALA A 262 10.73 -10.00 8.21
C ALA A 262 11.43 -8.84 8.93
N TRP A 263 11.15 -8.64 10.20
CA TRP A 263 11.79 -7.59 11.00
C TRP A 263 13.31 -7.77 11.14
N ARG A 264 13.76 -9.01 11.30
CA ARG A 264 15.21 -9.34 11.34
C ARG A 264 15.86 -9.09 9.97
N SER A 265 15.23 -9.52 8.88
CA SER A 265 15.70 -9.33 7.50
C SER A 265 15.92 -7.84 7.19
N LEU A 266 15.00 -6.97 7.62
CA LEU A 266 15.09 -5.51 7.45
C LEU A 266 16.32 -4.90 8.12
N ARG A 267 16.78 -5.48 9.25
CA ARG A 267 17.94 -4.96 10.02
C ARG A 267 19.29 -5.44 9.50
N VAL A 268 19.34 -6.60 8.85
CA VAL A 268 20.60 -7.19 8.39
C VAL A 268 21.23 -6.38 7.25
N ASN A 269 20.43 -5.83 6.34
CA ASN A 269 20.89 -5.08 5.17
C ASN A 269 20.20 -3.72 5.06
N ILE A 270 20.51 -2.79 5.99
CA ILE A 270 19.86 -1.48 6.12
C ILE A 270 19.91 -0.67 4.82
N PHE A 271 21.04 -0.63 4.12
CA PHE A 271 21.17 0.11 2.85
C PHE A 271 20.22 -0.39 1.76
N ARG A 272 20.08 -1.72 1.63
CA ARG A 272 19.16 -2.33 0.68
C ARG A 272 17.71 -2.01 1.06
N THR A 273 17.39 -2.10 2.35
CA THR A 273 16.06 -1.78 2.88
C THR A 273 15.69 -0.32 2.62
N ILE A 274 16.59 0.62 2.87
CA ILE A 274 16.38 2.05 2.58
C ILE A 274 16.13 2.26 1.08
N LEU A 275 16.93 1.65 0.21
CA LEU A 275 16.78 1.81 -1.24
C LEU A 275 15.44 1.25 -1.75
N THR A 276 14.99 0.13 -1.17
CA THR A 276 13.68 -0.47 -1.48
C THR A 276 12.54 0.42 -1.02
N LEU A 277 12.63 0.89 0.22
CA LEU A 277 11.63 1.75 0.83
C LEU A 277 11.54 3.10 0.12
N LEU A 278 12.65 3.63 -0.40
CA LEU A 278 12.72 4.95 -1.03
C LEU A 278 11.70 5.10 -2.17
N GLY A 279 11.59 4.10 -3.03
CA GLY A 279 10.61 4.12 -4.14
C GLY A 279 9.16 4.19 -3.64
N ILE A 280 8.82 3.40 -2.61
CA ILE A 280 7.49 3.41 -2.01
C ILE A 280 7.25 4.71 -1.24
N ILE A 281 8.23 5.15 -0.46
CA ILE A 281 8.14 6.39 0.32
C ILE A 281 7.88 7.58 -0.61
N ILE A 282 8.65 7.73 -1.69
CA ILE A 282 8.46 8.81 -2.66
C ILE A 282 7.08 8.72 -3.31
N GLY A 283 6.67 7.52 -3.76
CA GLY A 283 5.36 7.33 -4.37
C GLY A 283 4.21 7.70 -3.44
N VAL A 284 4.21 7.16 -2.22
CA VAL A 284 3.17 7.43 -1.22
C VAL A 284 3.17 8.89 -0.75
N SER A 285 4.35 9.46 -0.48
CA SER A 285 4.46 10.87 -0.04
C SER A 285 3.98 11.84 -1.10
N ALA A 286 4.29 11.57 -2.37
CA ALA A 286 3.79 12.36 -3.49
C ALA A 286 2.26 12.29 -3.59
N VAL A 287 1.65 11.11 -3.46
CA VAL A 287 0.19 10.94 -3.46
C VAL A 287 -0.45 11.75 -2.35
N VAL A 288 0.04 11.61 -1.11
CA VAL A 288 -0.54 12.29 0.07
C VAL A 288 -0.42 13.79 -0.05
N ALA A 289 0.77 14.31 -0.38
CA ALA A 289 1.01 15.74 -0.50
C ALA A 289 0.16 16.36 -1.63
N MET A 290 0.08 15.69 -2.77
CA MET A 290 -0.63 16.13 -3.96
C MET A 290 -2.14 16.20 -3.74
N LEU A 291 -2.74 15.14 -3.16
CA LEU A 291 -4.17 15.13 -2.86
C LEU A 291 -4.52 16.17 -1.79
N ALA A 292 -3.65 16.40 -0.81
CA ALA A 292 -3.85 17.45 0.21
C ALA A 292 -3.81 18.88 -0.39
N VAL A 293 -2.92 19.14 -1.35
CA VAL A 293 -2.87 20.43 -2.09
C VAL A 293 -4.07 20.55 -3.04
N GLY A 294 -4.44 19.46 -3.71
CA GLY A 294 -5.61 19.43 -4.61
C GLY A 294 -6.89 19.79 -3.89
N GLU A 295 -7.16 19.15 -2.75
CA GLU A 295 -8.36 19.43 -1.95
C GLU A 295 -8.33 20.87 -1.36
N GLY A 296 -7.17 21.33 -0.89
CA GLY A 296 -7.01 22.70 -0.43
C GLY A 296 -7.27 23.74 -1.54
N SER A 297 -6.78 23.48 -2.74
CA SER A 297 -7.01 24.35 -3.90
C SER A 297 -8.48 24.35 -4.31
N ARG A 298 -9.11 23.16 -4.34
CA ARG A 298 -10.54 23.03 -4.61
C ARG A 298 -11.39 23.85 -3.64
N GLN A 299 -11.16 23.70 -2.34
CA GLN A 299 -11.88 24.43 -1.32
C GLN A 299 -11.70 25.94 -1.47
N LYS A 300 -10.48 26.40 -1.73
CA LYS A 300 -10.19 27.83 -1.93
C LYS A 300 -10.90 28.39 -3.17
N VAL A 301 -11.04 27.62 -4.24
CA VAL A 301 -11.81 28.00 -5.43
C VAL A 301 -13.29 28.07 -5.09
N LEU A 302 -13.84 27.07 -4.39
CA LEU A 302 -15.24 27.06 -3.95
C LEU A 302 -15.55 28.25 -3.04
N ASP A 303 -14.70 28.54 -2.05
CA ASP A 303 -14.88 29.68 -1.14
C ASP A 303 -14.88 31.02 -1.89
N ARG A 304 -14.02 31.16 -2.91
CA ARG A 304 -13.99 32.37 -3.74
C ARG A 304 -15.24 32.52 -4.58
N ILE A 305 -15.75 31.44 -5.15
CA ILE A 305 -16.93 31.49 -6.02
C ILE A 305 -18.20 31.66 -5.20
N SER A 306 -18.31 31.02 -4.05
CA SER A 306 -19.46 31.18 -3.14
C SER A 306 -19.62 32.62 -2.66
N SER A 307 -18.51 33.37 -2.50
CA SER A 307 -18.56 34.80 -2.13
C SER A 307 -19.18 35.71 -3.21
N PHE A 308 -19.28 35.25 -4.47
CA PHE A 308 -19.96 35.99 -5.55
C PHE A 308 -21.45 35.68 -5.66
N GLY A 309 -21.95 34.61 -4.99
CA GLY A 309 -23.32 34.11 -5.12
C GLY A 309 -23.44 33.10 -6.27
N THR A 310 -23.69 31.85 -5.92
CA THR A 310 -23.74 30.73 -6.88
C THR A 310 -24.92 30.79 -7.86
N ASN A 311 -26.00 31.51 -7.48
CA ASN A 311 -27.24 31.57 -8.24
C ASN A 311 -27.36 32.89 -9.04
N LEU A 312 -26.24 33.52 -9.39
CA LEU A 312 -26.27 34.77 -10.13
C LEU A 312 -25.94 34.56 -11.61
N MET A 313 -26.71 35.22 -12.46
CA MET A 313 -26.50 35.32 -13.89
C MET A 313 -26.25 36.80 -14.25
N LEU A 314 -25.14 37.09 -14.92
CA LEU A 314 -24.73 38.44 -15.28
C LEU A 314 -24.91 38.64 -16.79
N ILE A 315 -25.71 39.62 -17.14
CA ILE A 315 -25.93 40.04 -18.52
C ILE A 315 -25.17 41.34 -18.76
N ARG A 316 -24.35 41.35 -19.79
CA ARG A 316 -23.59 42.55 -20.19
C ARG A 316 -23.91 42.95 -21.62
N PRO A 317 -23.84 44.26 -21.94
CA PRO A 317 -23.98 44.72 -23.30
C PRO A 317 -22.79 44.28 -24.17
N GLY A 318 -23.08 43.97 -25.45
CA GLY A 318 -22.09 43.51 -26.42
C GLY A 318 -22.10 42.00 -26.67
N ALA A 319 -21.89 41.63 -27.92
CA ALA A 319 -21.91 40.22 -28.33
C ALA A 319 -20.83 39.41 -27.64
N ALA A 320 -21.09 38.09 -27.45
CA ALA A 320 -20.17 37.16 -26.81
C ALA A 320 -18.85 37.08 -27.60
N GLY A 321 -17.71 37.13 -26.88
CA GLY A 321 -16.37 37.01 -27.48
C GLY A 321 -15.76 38.31 -28.03
N ILE A 322 -16.51 39.38 -28.12
CA ILE A 322 -15.99 40.68 -28.58
C ILE A 322 -15.53 41.52 -27.38
N ARG A 323 -14.25 41.91 -27.36
CA ARG A 323 -13.75 42.88 -26.38
C ARG A 323 -14.26 44.26 -26.73
N ASN A 324 -15.23 44.73 -25.99
CA ASN A 324 -15.78 46.05 -26.16
C ASN A 324 -14.90 47.09 -25.43
N THR A 325 -14.36 48.05 -26.15
CA THR A 325 -13.54 49.15 -25.65
C THR A 325 -14.32 50.42 -25.35
N GLY A 326 -15.64 50.40 -25.54
CA GLY A 326 -16.51 51.56 -25.37
C GLY A 326 -17.76 51.28 -24.53
N ASP A 327 -18.47 52.36 -24.23
CA ASP A 327 -19.74 52.36 -23.51
C ASP A 327 -20.87 52.01 -24.50
N ILE A 328 -21.42 50.79 -24.39
CA ILE A 328 -22.41 50.24 -25.33
C ILE A 328 -23.82 50.44 -24.78
N ALA A 329 -24.70 51.00 -25.60
CA ALA A 329 -26.05 51.42 -25.21
C ALA A 329 -27.13 50.42 -25.71
N THR A 330 -26.99 49.13 -25.30
CA THR A 330 -27.95 48.09 -25.72
C THR A 330 -28.93 47.67 -24.64
N LEU A 331 -28.52 47.64 -23.39
CA LEU A 331 -29.39 47.21 -22.27
C LEU A 331 -30.10 48.43 -21.67
N VAL A 332 -31.40 48.34 -21.50
CA VAL A 332 -32.26 49.38 -20.90
C VAL A 332 -32.95 48.89 -19.63
N PRO A 333 -33.44 49.78 -18.74
CA PRO A 333 -34.14 49.38 -17.51
C PRO A 333 -35.35 48.46 -17.75
N ASP A 334 -36.07 48.65 -18.88
CA ASP A 334 -37.24 47.87 -19.25
C ASP A 334 -36.87 46.39 -19.53
N ASP A 335 -35.63 46.11 -19.91
CA ASP A 335 -35.16 44.71 -20.09
C ASP A 335 -35.06 44.00 -18.74
N ALA A 336 -34.57 44.70 -17.69
CA ALA A 336 -34.53 44.09 -16.36
C ALA A 336 -35.95 43.83 -15.80
N ALA A 337 -36.91 44.70 -16.09
CA ALA A 337 -38.32 44.50 -15.72
C ALA A 337 -38.95 43.29 -16.48
N ALA A 338 -38.66 43.17 -17.75
CA ALA A 338 -39.12 42.02 -18.56
C ALA A 338 -38.49 40.68 -18.09
N LEU A 339 -37.19 40.71 -17.76
CA LEU A 339 -36.49 39.52 -17.27
C LEU A 339 -36.99 39.09 -15.88
N LYS A 340 -37.36 40.03 -14.99
CA LYS A 340 -37.94 39.73 -13.66
C LYS A 340 -39.25 38.94 -13.78
N ALA A 341 -39.98 39.04 -14.88
CA ALA A 341 -41.23 38.36 -15.12
C ALA A 341 -41.04 36.87 -15.57
N LEU A 342 -39.82 36.44 -15.90
CA LEU A 342 -39.53 35.06 -16.30
C LEU A 342 -39.65 34.10 -15.10
N PRO A 343 -40.09 32.84 -15.34
CA PRO A 343 -40.05 31.82 -14.31
C PRO A 343 -38.62 31.57 -13.81
N ASN A 344 -38.47 31.18 -12.57
CA ASN A 344 -37.19 30.90 -11.91
C ASN A 344 -36.29 32.14 -11.67
N ILE A 345 -36.78 33.38 -11.89
CA ILE A 345 -36.05 34.61 -11.56
C ILE A 345 -36.58 35.19 -10.24
N ALA A 346 -35.74 35.17 -9.19
CA ALA A 346 -36.08 35.76 -7.88
C ALA A 346 -35.92 37.28 -7.86
N ALA A 347 -34.89 37.83 -8.52
CA ALA A 347 -34.62 39.25 -8.63
C ALA A 347 -33.88 39.61 -9.92
N ALA A 348 -34.16 40.80 -10.46
CA ALA A 348 -33.46 41.37 -11.62
C ALA A 348 -32.94 42.77 -11.29
N LEU A 349 -31.63 42.88 -11.13
CA LEU A 349 -30.97 44.14 -10.79
C LEU A 349 -30.50 44.85 -12.05
N ALA A 350 -31.12 45.99 -12.35
CA ALA A 350 -30.60 46.93 -13.34
C ALA A 350 -29.41 47.70 -12.74
N GLU A 351 -28.24 47.60 -13.34
CA GLU A 351 -27.03 48.15 -12.75
C GLU A 351 -26.33 49.14 -13.72
N ARG A 352 -25.93 50.31 -13.18
CA ARG A 352 -25.07 51.26 -13.84
C ARG A 352 -24.04 51.78 -12.88
N GLY A 353 -22.76 51.57 -13.16
CA GLY A 353 -21.66 52.05 -12.34
C GLY A 353 -20.88 53.22 -12.97
N GLY A 354 -20.23 53.98 -12.13
CA GLY A 354 -19.30 55.05 -12.50
C GLY A 354 -18.49 55.50 -11.31
N ARG A 355 -17.51 56.36 -11.55
CA ARG A 355 -16.78 57.04 -10.47
C ARG A 355 -17.30 58.45 -10.26
N ALA A 356 -17.42 58.83 -9.03
CA ALA A 356 -17.78 60.23 -8.69
C ALA A 356 -17.03 60.67 -7.43
N THR A 357 -16.84 62.00 -7.35
CA THR A 357 -16.35 62.60 -6.11
C THR A 357 -17.54 62.85 -5.20
N VAL A 358 -17.48 62.32 -4.00
CA VAL A 358 -18.39 62.58 -2.90
C VAL A 358 -17.74 63.65 -2.01
N ARG A 359 -18.53 64.65 -1.61
CA ARG A 359 -18.09 65.74 -0.74
C ARG A 359 -18.94 65.80 0.51
N LEU A 360 -18.28 65.92 1.66
CA LEU A 360 -18.93 66.26 2.93
C LEU A 360 -18.10 67.36 3.63
N GLY A 361 -18.69 68.57 3.73
CA GLY A 361 -17.95 69.67 4.26
C GLY A 361 -16.69 70.00 3.44
N ASN A 362 -15.53 69.89 4.05
CA ASN A 362 -14.21 70.13 3.43
C ASN A 362 -13.53 68.81 2.95
N ILE A 363 -14.19 67.63 3.06
CA ILE A 363 -13.65 66.34 2.66
C ILE A 363 -14.16 65.97 1.27
N ASP A 364 -13.25 65.85 0.31
CA ASP A 364 -13.52 65.33 -1.03
C ASP A 364 -12.92 63.92 -1.13
N TYR A 365 -13.76 62.97 -1.51
CA TYR A 365 -13.34 61.58 -1.67
C TYR A 365 -13.85 61.00 -3.01
N GLN A 366 -12.94 60.40 -3.78
CA GLN A 366 -13.31 59.78 -5.06
C GLN A 366 -13.61 58.28 -4.83
N THR A 367 -14.83 57.85 -5.10
CA THR A 367 -15.31 56.51 -4.90
C THR A 367 -16.13 55.99 -6.09
N SER A 368 -16.44 54.72 -6.09
CA SER A 368 -17.38 54.10 -7.03
C SER A 368 -18.81 54.44 -6.65
N VAL A 369 -19.62 54.82 -7.63
CA VAL A 369 -21.06 55.00 -7.46
C VAL A 369 -21.79 53.99 -8.30
N GLN A 370 -22.66 53.21 -7.69
CA GLN A 370 -23.47 52.18 -8.34
C GLN A 370 -24.96 52.52 -8.23
N GLY A 371 -25.58 52.78 -9.36
CA GLY A 371 -27.02 52.78 -9.48
C GLY A 371 -27.52 51.37 -9.56
N THR A 372 -28.49 51.00 -8.69
CA THR A 372 -29.02 49.63 -8.64
C THR A 372 -30.49 49.65 -8.21
N GLY A 373 -31.13 48.44 -8.22
CA GLY A 373 -32.50 48.25 -7.79
C GLY A 373 -32.65 47.98 -6.28
N GLU A 374 -33.87 48.06 -5.79
CA GLU A 374 -34.26 47.87 -4.40
C GLU A 374 -33.94 46.48 -3.88
N ASP A 375 -33.96 45.45 -4.72
CA ASP A 375 -33.66 44.06 -4.41
C ASP A 375 -32.16 43.78 -4.19
N PHE A 376 -31.27 44.75 -4.33
CA PHE A 376 -29.83 44.58 -4.29
C PHE A 376 -29.34 43.88 -2.99
N PRO A 377 -29.79 44.28 -1.76
CA PRO A 377 -29.30 43.67 -0.55
C PRO A 377 -29.64 42.15 -0.49
N SER A 378 -30.84 41.78 -0.92
CA SER A 378 -31.31 40.37 -0.91
C SER A 378 -30.70 39.58 -2.07
N ALA A 379 -30.47 40.18 -3.22
CA ALA A 379 -29.90 39.53 -4.39
C ALA A 379 -28.41 39.23 -4.24
N ARG A 380 -27.65 40.17 -3.62
CA ARG A 380 -26.21 40.06 -3.39
C ARG A 380 -25.82 39.52 -2.00
N ASP A 381 -26.80 39.15 -1.18
CA ASP A 381 -26.62 38.73 0.22
C ASP A 381 -25.73 39.74 0.99
N TRP A 382 -26.04 41.03 0.83
CA TRP A 382 -25.31 42.13 1.44
C TRP A 382 -26.27 43.09 2.20
N PRO A 383 -26.54 42.80 3.49
CA PRO A 383 -27.51 43.57 4.26
C PRO A 383 -27.02 44.95 4.65
N VAL A 384 -27.93 45.83 4.98
CA VAL A 384 -27.69 47.18 5.57
C VAL A 384 -27.36 47.01 7.05
N ALA A 385 -26.29 47.66 7.53
CA ALA A 385 -25.86 47.69 8.92
C ALA A 385 -26.61 48.73 9.75
N GLU A 386 -26.82 49.90 9.19
CA GLU A 386 -27.47 51.06 9.87
C GLU A 386 -28.43 51.75 8.90
N GLY A 387 -29.60 52.12 9.37
CA GLY A 387 -30.64 52.74 8.55
C GLY A 387 -31.42 51.75 7.68
N GLN A 388 -31.74 52.13 6.45
CA GLN A 388 -32.50 51.33 5.49
C GLN A 388 -31.93 51.49 4.07
N PHE A 389 -32.25 50.51 3.20
CA PHE A 389 -32.01 50.62 1.77
C PHE A 389 -33.17 51.34 1.11
N PHE A 390 -32.97 51.92 -0.07
CA PHE A 390 -34.04 52.56 -0.83
C PHE A 390 -35.05 51.55 -1.32
N ASN A 391 -36.30 52.00 -1.43
CA ASN A 391 -37.45 51.17 -1.77
C ASN A 391 -38.04 51.55 -3.15
N THR A 392 -39.13 50.84 -3.57
CA THR A 392 -39.83 51.06 -4.84
C THR A 392 -40.33 52.51 -4.99
N ASP A 393 -40.75 53.16 -3.89
CA ASP A 393 -41.26 54.56 -3.93
C ASP A 393 -40.09 55.52 -4.17
N ASP A 394 -38.94 55.32 -3.55
CA ASP A 394 -37.73 56.08 -3.82
C ASP A 394 -37.31 56.00 -5.31
N MET A 395 -37.44 54.79 -5.91
CA MET A 395 -37.19 54.55 -7.30
C MET A 395 -38.15 55.28 -8.21
N LYS A 396 -39.45 55.24 -7.94
CA LYS A 396 -40.50 55.90 -8.73
C LYS A 396 -40.43 57.40 -8.67
N HIS A 397 -40.08 57.98 -7.53
CA HIS A 397 -40.04 59.44 -7.34
C HIS A 397 -38.65 60.05 -7.61
N TYR A 398 -37.69 59.27 -8.13
CA TYR A 398 -36.32 59.71 -8.40
C TYR A 398 -35.71 60.36 -7.14
N ALA A 399 -35.91 59.76 -5.98
CA ALA A 399 -35.44 60.27 -4.71
C ALA A 399 -33.91 60.44 -4.70
N ALA A 400 -33.46 61.58 -4.22
CA ALA A 400 -32.00 61.84 -4.06
C ALA A 400 -31.51 61.28 -2.73
N VAL A 401 -31.53 59.91 -2.64
CA VAL A 401 -31.09 59.14 -1.47
C VAL A 401 -29.87 58.28 -1.80
N VAL A 402 -29.06 57.98 -0.77
CA VAL A 402 -27.81 57.22 -0.93
C VAL A 402 -27.61 56.31 0.26
N VAL A 403 -27.03 55.13 -0.06
CA VAL A 403 -26.52 54.15 0.93
C VAL A 403 -25.01 54.06 0.77
N LEU A 404 -24.28 54.26 1.88
CA LEU A 404 -22.82 54.29 1.86
C LEU A 404 -22.24 52.89 2.15
N GLY A 405 -21.16 52.54 1.46
CA GLY A 405 -20.31 51.42 1.84
C GLY A 405 -19.45 51.78 3.07
N ARG A 406 -18.92 50.77 3.74
CA ARG A 406 -18.24 50.94 5.02
C ARG A 406 -16.95 51.78 4.90
N THR A 407 -16.15 51.59 3.86
CA THR A 407 -14.93 52.35 3.61
C THR A 407 -15.24 53.85 3.34
N VAL A 408 -16.26 54.13 2.55
CA VAL A 408 -16.70 55.51 2.28
C VAL A 408 -17.19 56.15 3.59
N THR A 409 -17.92 55.43 4.41
CA THR A 409 -18.40 55.90 5.71
C THR A 409 -17.24 56.27 6.63
N LYS A 410 -16.26 55.37 6.78
CA LYS A 410 -15.05 55.62 7.60
C LYS A 410 -14.25 56.83 7.12
N THR A 411 -14.21 57.05 5.81
CA THR A 411 -13.46 58.16 5.21
C THR A 411 -14.17 59.53 5.37
N LEU A 412 -15.48 59.57 5.18
CA LEU A 412 -16.25 60.80 5.27
C LEU A 412 -16.60 61.18 6.71
N PHE A 413 -16.69 60.21 7.60
CA PHE A 413 -17.05 60.44 9.01
C PHE A 413 -15.96 59.82 9.95
N PRO A 414 -14.73 60.43 9.94
CA PRO A 414 -13.61 59.88 10.71
C PRO A 414 -13.87 59.89 12.23
N ASP A 415 -14.73 60.78 12.70
CA ASP A 415 -15.09 60.94 14.10
C ASP A 415 -16.13 59.88 14.58
N GLY A 416 -16.53 58.95 13.71
CA GLY A 416 -17.54 57.94 14.01
C GLY A 416 -18.98 58.51 14.15
N ALA A 417 -19.24 59.71 13.68
CA ALA A 417 -20.56 60.31 13.69
C ALA A 417 -21.54 59.52 12.80
N ASN A 418 -22.79 59.37 13.24
CA ASN A 418 -23.81 58.66 12.47
C ASN A 418 -24.06 59.39 11.12
N PRO A 419 -23.82 58.71 9.98
CA PRO A 419 -24.03 59.31 8.66
C PRO A 419 -25.50 59.39 8.26
N VAL A 420 -26.39 58.58 8.84
CA VAL A 420 -27.83 58.51 8.48
C VAL A 420 -28.48 59.83 8.79
N GLY A 421 -29.22 60.36 7.83
CA GLY A 421 -29.90 61.68 7.95
C GLY A 421 -29.02 62.88 7.56
N LYS A 422 -27.73 62.68 7.19
CA LYS A 422 -26.84 63.73 6.69
C LYS A 422 -26.90 63.83 5.16
N TYR A 423 -26.62 65.04 4.65
CA TYR A 423 -26.50 65.25 3.18
C TYR A 423 -25.06 65.19 2.76
N VAL A 424 -24.81 64.45 1.64
CA VAL A 424 -23.54 64.41 0.94
C VAL A 424 -23.72 64.92 -0.50
N LEU A 425 -22.71 65.54 -1.05
CA LEU A 425 -22.75 66.04 -2.43
C LEU A 425 -22.08 64.98 -3.36
N LEU A 426 -22.83 64.44 -4.29
CA LEU A 426 -22.31 63.58 -5.38
C LEU A 426 -22.33 64.40 -6.69
N LYS A 427 -21.18 64.67 -7.27
CA LYS A 427 -21.07 65.58 -8.44
C LYS A 427 -21.86 66.89 -8.25
N ASN A 428 -21.77 67.52 -7.10
CA ASN A 428 -22.47 68.77 -6.69
C ASN A 428 -24.01 68.61 -6.55
N VAL A 429 -24.57 67.39 -6.62
CA VAL A 429 -26.00 67.11 -6.33
C VAL A 429 -26.13 66.67 -4.89
N PRO A 430 -27.01 67.25 -4.06
CA PRO A 430 -27.21 66.80 -2.69
C PRO A 430 -28.01 65.51 -2.65
N PHE A 431 -27.49 64.52 -1.90
CA PHE A 431 -28.15 63.25 -1.59
C PHE A 431 -28.26 63.05 -0.09
N LEU A 432 -29.40 62.57 0.36
CA LEU A 432 -29.64 62.23 1.75
C LEU A 432 -29.11 60.81 2.02
N VAL A 433 -28.23 60.64 3.00
CA VAL A 433 -27.78 59.32 3.46
C VAL A 433 -28.90 58.68 4.26
N ILE A 434 -29.39 57.54 3.77
CA ILE A 434 -30.48 56.76 4.41
C ILE A 434 -29.99 55.47 5.04
N GLY A 435 -28.78 55.00 4.73
CA GLY A 435 -28.24 53.79 5.32
C GLY A 435 -26.76 53.59 5.06
N VAL A 436 -26.18 52.61 5.74
CA VAL A 436 -24.80 52.16 5.60
C VAL A 436 -24.81 50.63 5.46
N MET A 437 -24.04 50.11 4.48
CA MET A 437 -23.93 48.64 4.26
C MET A 437 -23.04 47.99 5.33
N THR A 438 -23.26 46.71 5.57
CA THR A 438 -22.33 45.87 6.36
C THR A 438 -20.96 45.77 5.65
N GLU A 439 -19.91 45.58 6.43
CA GLU A 439 -18.56 45.37 5.90
C GLU A 439 -18.46 44.04 5.15
N LYS A 440 -18.01 44.06 3.89
CA LYS A 440 -17.82 42.90 3.02
C LYS A 440 -16.34 42.63 2.76
N GLY A 441 -15.50 43.61 2.92
CA GLY A 441 -14.05 43.49 2.78
C GLY A 441 -13.53 43.49 1.35
N ALA A 442 -12.31 43.02 1.18
CA ALA A 442 -11.67 42.97 -0.11
C ALA A 442 -12.24 41.86 -1.02
N SER A 443 -12.42 42.21 -2.30
CA SER A 443 -12.78 41.21 -3.32
C SER A 443 -11.60 40.25 -3.59
N PRO A 444 -11.84 39.09 -4.20
CA PRO A 444 -10.76 38.18 -4.60
C PRO A 444 -9.70 38.81 -5.52
N ASN A 445 -10.02 39.88 -6.20
CA ASN A 445 -9.09 40.64 -7.06
C ASN A 445 -8.30 41.69 -6.28
N GLY A 446 -8.46 41.79 -4.96
CA GLY A 446 -7.76 42.74 -4.10
C GLY A 446 -8.38 44.14 -4.07
N SER A 447 -9.48 44.37 -4.79
CA SER A 447 -10.21 45.67 -4.73
C SER A 447 -11.13 45.67 -3.50
N ASP A 448 -11.20 46.82 -2.84
CA ASP A 448 -12.12 47.04 -1.71
C ASP A 448 -13.56 47.10 -2.21
N GLN A 449 -14.42 46.17 -1.77
CA GLN A 449 -15.84 46.13 -2.12
C GLN A 449 -16.63 47.19 -1.35
N ASP A 450 -16.14 47.61 -0.20
CA ASP A 450 -16.78 48.58 0.67
C ASP A 450 -16.55 50.04 0.22
N ASP A 451 -15.68 50.27 -0.78
CA ASP A 451 -15.46 51.58 -1.40
C ASP A 451 -16.48 51.86 -2.52
N VAL A 452 -17.73 51.93 -2.14
CA VAL A 452 -18.87 52.10 -3.06
C VAL A 452 -19.99 52.91 -2.41
N ILE A 453 -20.73 53.61 -3.23
CA ILE A 453 -21.96 54.31 -2.87
C ILE A 453 -23.09 53.79 -3.75
N PHE A 454 -24.21 53.41 -3.13
CA PHE A 454 -25.40 52.92 -3.82
C PHE A 454 -26.45 54.03 -3.94
N VAL A 455 -27.01 54.18 -5.14
CA VAL A 455 -28.11 55.13 -5.43
C VAL A 455 -29.22 54.39 -6.21
N PRO A 456 -30.48 54.83 -6.09
CA PRO A 456 -31.55 54.28 -6.94
C PRO A 456 -31.16 54.42 -8.42
N ILE A 457 -31.30 53.34 -9.21
CA ILE A 457 -30.91 53.33 -10.64
C ILE A 457 -31.56 54.46 -11.41
N THR A 458 -32.85 54.73 -11.16
CA THR A 458 -33.62 55.80 -11.81
C THR A 458 -33.02 57.18 -11.57
N THR A 459 -32.67 57.47 -10.31
CA THR A 459 -31.99 58.71 -9.91
C THR A 459 -30.58 58.78 -10.48
N GLY A 460 -29.85 57.68 -10.43
CA GLY A 460 -28.47 57.57 -10.94
C GLY A 460 -28.37 57.88 -12.44
N LEU A 461 -29.24 57.23 -13.25
CA LEU A 461 -29.26 57.46 -14.70
C LEU A 461 -29.47 58.93 -15.08
N VAL A 462 -30.43 59.58 -14.42
CA VAL A 462 -30.82 60.98 -14.74
C VAL A 462 -29.85 61.98 -14.14
N ARG A 463 -29.52 61.88 -12.84
CA ARG A 463 -28.80 62.94 -12.11
C ARG A 463 -27.29 62.78 -12.09
N LEU A 464 -26.78 61.55 -12.20
CA LEU A 464 -25.34 61.30 -12.03
C LEU A 464 -24.66 60.83 -13.32
N PHE A 465 -25.28 59.94 -14.08
CA PHE A 465 -24.65 59.34 -15.25
C PHE A 465 -25.01 60.02 -16.57
N GLY A 466 -26.19 60.66 -16.65
CA GLY A 466 -26.66 61.35 -17.88
C GLY A 466 -26.85 60.40 -19.04
N LYS A 467 -27.25 59.18 -18.81
CA LYS A 467 -27.37 58.10 -19.77
C LYS A 467 -28.56 57.22 -19.47
N ASN A 468 -29.25 56.71 -20.48
CA ASN A 468 -30.51 55.90 -20.34
C ASN A 468 -30.29 54.41 -20.51
N TYR A 469 -29.06 53.90 -20.48
CA TYR A 469 -28.72 52.52 -20.65
C TYR A 469 -27.89 51.99 -19.48
N LEU A 470 -27.93 50.64 -19.31
CA LEU A 470 -27.32 49.95 -18.22
C LEU A 470 -25.91 49.46 -18.56
N SER A 471 -25.06 49.30 -17.58
CA SER A 471 -23.76 48.63 -17.71
C SER A 471 -23.87 47.10 -17.57
N SER A 472 -24.90 46.62 -16.85
CA SER A 472 -25.20 45.23 -16.67
C SER A 472 -26.60 45.00 -16.09
N ILE A 473 -27.13 43.81 -16.29
CA ILE A 473 -28.29 43.29 -15.53
C ILE A 473 -27.81 42.05 -14.78
N THR A 474 -28.02 42.02 -13.44
CA THR A 474 -27.72 40.88 -12.64
C THR A 474 -29.06 40.19 -12.24
N LEU A 475 -29.20 38.90 -12.58
CA LEU A 475 -30.36 38.12 -12.20
C LEU A 475 -29.98 37.19 -11.05
N LYS A 476 -30.86 37.10 -10.05
CA LYS A 476 -30.81 36.05 -9.01
C LYS A 476 -31.81 34.95 -9.42
N VAL A 477 -31.30 33.74 -9.65
CA VAL A 477 -32.10 32.58 -9.99
C VAL A 477 -32.57 31.88 -8.72
N THR A 478 -33.83 31.42 -8.68
CA THR A 478 -34.40 30.76 -7.48
C THR A 478 -33.82 29.35 -7.32
N ASP A 479 -33.86 28.57 -8.38
CA ASP A 479 -33.30 27.20 -8.40
C ASP A 479 -32.10 27.12 -9.36
N ALA A 480 -30.95 26.82 -8.79
CA ALA A 480 -29.71 26.65 -9.55
C ALA A 480 -29.70 25.41 -10.46
N ALA A 481 -30.55 24.40 -10.19
CA ALA A 481 -30.63 23.21 -11.02
C ALA A 481 -31.15 23.52 -12.43
N ASP A 482 -32.02 24.54 -12.56
CA ASP A 482 -32.61 24.93 -13.84
C ASP A 482 -31.92 26.15 -14.47
N ILE A 483 -30.68 26.47 -14.04
CA ILE A 483 -30.02 27.71 -14.45
C ILE A 483 -29.70 27.74 -15.96
N GLU A 484 -29.42 26.61 -16.60
CA GLU A 484 -29.17 26.52 -18.05
C GLU A 484 -30.46 26.74 -18.88
N ALA A 485 -31.58 26.13 -18.44
CA ALA A 485 -32.87 26.36 -19.04
C ALA A 485 -33.31 27.84 -18.85
N THR A 486 -33.03 28.40 -17.66
CA THR A 486 -33.28 29.82 -17.38
C THR A 486 -32.42 30.73 -18.26
N GLN A 487 -31.15 30.39 -18.49
CA GLN A 487 -30.28 31.14 -19.41
C GLN A 487 -30.83 31.16 -20.83
N THR A 488 -31.27 30.02 -21.33
CA THR A 488 -31.87 29.91 -22.67
C THR A 488 -33.12 30.79 -22.81
N ASN A 489 -34.00 30.81 -21.76
CA ASN A 489 -35.17 31.67 -21.72
C ASN A 489 -34.80 33.16 -21.69
N VAL A 490 -33.78 33.55 -20.95
CA VAL A 490 -33.24 34.90 -20.87
C VAL A 490 -32.69 35.32 -22.26
N GLU A 491 -31.88 34.51 -22.90
CA GLU A 491 -31.31 34.78 -24.21
C GLU A 491 -32.41 34.92 -25.29
N THR A 492 -33.41 34.03 -25.26
CA THR A 492 -34.55 34.08 -26.19
C THR A 492 -35.35 35.36 -26.00
N LEU A 493 -35.70 35.75 -24.77
CA LEU A 493 -36.45 36.98 -24.49
C LEU A 493 -35.69 38.24 -24.94
N LEU A 494 -34.42 38.32 -24.63
CA LEU A 494 -33.58 39.50 -25.02
C LEU A 494 -33.40 39.56 -26.54
N LYS A 495 -33.20 38.39 -27.21
CA LYS A 495 -33.10 38.32 -28.65
C LYS A 495 -34.41 38.74 -29.38
N GLU A 496 -35.56 38.38 -28.82
CA GLU A 496 -36.87 38.81 -29.31
C GLU A 496 -37.06 40.33 -29.14
N ARG A 497 -36.59 40.95 -28.04
CA ARG A 497 -36.68 42.35 -27.73
C ARG A 497 -35.72 43.21 -28.58
N HIS A 498 -34.44 42.81 -28.65
CA HIS A 498 -33.39 43.55 -29.32
C HIS A 498 -33.31 43.28 -30.81
N LYS A 499 -33.90 42.15 -31.30
CA LYS A 499 -33.80 41.63 -32.71
C LYS A 499 -32.37 41.29 -33.13
N THR A 500 -31.40 41.44 -32.26
CA THR A 500 -29.98 41.12 -32.49
C THR A 500 -29.36 40.56 -31.22
N GLU A 501 -28.27 39.83 -31.36
CA GLU A 501 -27.47 39.32 -30.20
C GLU A 501 -26.41 40.34 -29.81
N ASP A 502 -26.84 41.46 -29.25
CA ASP A 502 -26.00 42.54 -28.78
C ASP A 502 -25.74 42.55 -27.28
N PHE A 503 -25.88 41.40 -26.65
CA PHE A 503 -25.66 41.13 -25.24
C PHE A 503 -24.89 39.82 -25.04
N SER A 504 -24.31 39.64 -23.86
CA SER A 504 -23.70 38.36 -23.43
C SER A 504 -24.22 37.95 -22.07
N VAL A 505 -24.68 36.72 -21.95
CA VAL A 505 -25.12 36.14 -20.69
C VAL A 505 -24.01 35.27 -20.11
N ARG A 506 -23.62 35.56 -18.87
CA ARG A 506 -22.60 34.79 -18.15
C ARG A 506 -23.22 34.15 -16.92
N ASN A 507 -23.23 32.84 -16.94
CA ASN A 507 -23.70 32.04 -15.82
C ASN A 507 -22.52 31.77 -14.87
N MET A 508 -22.64 32.15 -13.60
CA MET A 508 -21.58 31.90 -12.63
C MET A 508 -21.45 30.43 -12.29
N ALA A 509 -22.54 29.64 -12.37
CA ALA A 509 -22.50 28.20 -12.14
C ALA A 509 -21.71 27.46 -13.24
N SER A 510 -21.85 27.85 -14.53
CA SER A 510 -21.05 27.24 -15.60
C SER A 510 -19.55 27.54 -15.48
N PHE A 511 -19.20 28.71 -14.99
CA PHE A 511 -17.81 29.04 -14.69
C PHE A 511 -17.25 28.14 -13.54
N LEU A 512 -18.07 27.91 -12.52
CA LEU A 512 -17.74 26.99 -11.42
C LEU A 512 -17.55 25.56 -11.94
N GLN A 513 -18.47 25.09 -12.78
CA GLN A 513 -18.40 23.75 -13.35
C GLN A 513 -17.13 23.56 -14.21
N ALA A 514 -16.80 24.50 -15.09
CA ALA A 514 -15.59 24.45 -15.90
C ALA A 514 -14.31 24.47 -15.03
N ALA A 515 -14.33 25.22 -13.92
CA ALA A 515 -13.22 25.24 -12.96
C ALA A 515 -13.08 23.87 -12.23
N MET A 516 -14.20 23.23 -11.87
CA MET A 516 -14.20 21.91 -11.24
C MET A 516 -13.73 20.83 -12.23
N GLU A 517 -14.21 20.82 -13.47
CA GLU A 517 -13.77 19.89 -14.52
C GLU A 517 -12.25 20.00 -14.79
N THR A 518 -11.74 21.23 -14.80
CA THR A 518 -10.30 21.49 -14.93
C THR A 518 -9.55 20.89 -13.74
N GLN A 519 -10.04 21.11 -12.51
CA GLN A 519 -9.46 20.56 -11.30
C GLN A 519 -9.48 19.03 -11.28
N ASP A 520 -10.57 18.41 -11.70
CA ASP A 520 -10.70 16.95 -11.79
C ASP A 520 -9.69 16.38 -12.80
N THR A 521 -9.50 17.05 -13.93
CA THR A 521 -8.49 16.70 -14.94
C THR A 521 -7.08 16.74 -14.36
N PHE A 522 -6.72 17.79 -13.62
CA PHE A 522 -5.44 17.87 -12.90
C PHE A 522 -5.29 16.76 -11.86
N THR A 523 -6.33 16.49 -11.08
CA THR A 523 -6.31 15.44 -10.06
C THR A 523 -6.09 14.07 -10.70
N LEU A 524 -6.74 13.78 -11.83
CA LEU A 524 -6.55 12.54 -12.59
C LEU A 524 -5.11 12.42 -13.13
N LEU A 525 -4.59 13.49 -13.73
CA LEU A 525 -3.22 13.52 -14.28
C LEU A 525 -2.19 13.27 -13.17
N LEU A 526 -2.32 13.96 -12.07
CA LEU A 526 -1.44 13.81 -10.92
C LEU A 526 -1.56 12.42 -10.29
N GLY A 527 -2.79 11.89 -10.19
CA GLY A 527 -3.05 10.52 -9.73
C GLY A 527 -2.39 9.46 -10.62
N THR A 528 -2.36 9.70 -11.94
CA THR A 528 -1.68 8.82 -12.89
C THR A 528 -0.16 8.81 -12.68
N VAL A 529 0.46 9.97 -12.48
CA VAL A 529 1.90 10.08 -12.16
C VAL A 529 2.23 9.36 -10.86
N ALA A 530 1.37 9.52 -9.85
CA ALA A 530 1.53 8.84 -8.58
C ALA A 530 1.41 7.30 -8.72
N ALA A 531 0.46 6.81 -9.51
CA ALA A 531 0.31 5.38 -9.81
C ALA A 531 1.54 4.81 -10.52
N ILE A 532 2.11 5.54 -11.49
CA ILE A 532 3.36 5.15 -12.16
C ILE A 532 4.51 5.09 -11.14
N SER A 533 4.64 6.08 -10.27
CA SER A 533 5.68 6.11 -9.24
C SER A 533 5.57 4.92 -8.29
N LEU A 534 4.36 4.54 -7.88
CA LEU A 534 4.10 3.39 -7.03
C LEU A 534 4.43 2.07 -7.75
N LEU A 535 4.13 1.97 -9.04
CA LEU A 535 4.47 0.82 -9.88
C LEU A 535 5.98 0.64 -10.00
N VAL A 536 6.73 1.73 -10.23
CA VAL A 536 8.20 1.71 -10.26
C VAL A 536 8.76 1.28 -8.90
N GLY A 537 8.20 1.81 -7.80
CA GLY A 537 8.53 1.36 -6.44
C GLY A 537 8.28 -0.13 -6.23
N GLY A 538 7.17 -0.66 -6.73
CA GLY A 538 6.82 -2.08 -6.69
C GLY A 538 7.81 -2.96 -7.46
N ILE A 539 8.24 -2.55 -8.65
CA ILE A 539 9.29 -3.25 -9.42
C ILE A 539 10.61 -3.27 -8.64
N GLY A 540 10.93 -2.16 -7.94
CA GLY A 540 12.08 -2.10 -7.04
C GLY A 540 12.01 -3.15 -5.93
N VAL A 541 10.86 -3.30 -5.28
CA VAL A 541 10.60 -4.35 -4.28
C VAL A 541 10.79 -5.73 -4.87
N MET A 542 10.19 -6.00 -6.03
CA MET A 542 10.29 -7.29 -6.71
C MET A 542 11.76 -7.66 -6.99
N ASN A 543 12.55 -6.73 -7.54
CA ASN A 543 13.95 -6.99 -7.83
C ASN A 543 14.77 -7.32 -6.57
N ILE A 544 14.54 -6.58 -5.48
CA ILE A 544 15.28 -6.82 -4.24
C ILE A 544 14.84 -8.13 -3.58
N MET A 545 13.55 -8.46 -3.63
CA MET A 545 13.05 -9.74 -3.15
C MET A 545 13.61 -10.93 -3.97
N LEU A 546 13.77 -10.78 -5.31
CA LEU A 546 14.42 -11.79 -6.14
C LEU A 546 15.89 -12.01 -5.72
N VAL A 547 16.65 -10.94 -5.48
CA VAL A 547 18.03 -11.04 -4.98
C VAL A 547 18.04 -11.70 -3.60
N SER A 548 17.12 -11.32 -2.68
CA SER A 548 17.00 -11.92 -1.36
C SER A 548 16.71 -13.43 -1.42
N VAL A 549 15.88 -13.88 -2.36
CA VAL A 549 15.62 -15.32 -2.58
C VAL A 549 16.89 -16.04 -3.01
N VAL A 550 17.68 -15.46 -3.95
CA VAL A 550 18.93 -16.07 -4.42
C VAL A 550 19.96 -16.15 -3.28
N GLU A 551 20.16 -15.08 -2.51
CA GLU A 551 21.09 -15.08 -1.38
C GLU A 551 20.68 -16.06 -0.27
N ARG A 552 19.40 -16.33 -0.11
CA ARG A 552 18.83 -17.21 0.93
C ARG A 552 18.45 -18.60 0.40
N THR A 553 18.88 -18.96 -0.80
CA THR A 553 18.55 -20.25 -1.45
C THR A 553 18.84 -21.41 -0.52
N ARG A 554 20.04 -21.46 0.08
CA ARG A 554 20.43 -22.53 1.03
C ARG A 554 19.55 -22.55 2.29
N GLU A 555 19.21 -21.39 2.84
CA GLU A 555 18.31 -21.25 3.98
C GLU A 555 16.91 -21.83 3.66
N ILE A 556 16.39 -21.52 2.46
CA ILE A 556 15.11 -22.07 1.96
C ILE A 556 15.22 -23.60 1.84
N GLY A 557 16.34 -24.10 1.27
CA GLY A 557 16.60 -25.52 1.16
C GLY A 557 16.58 -26.24 2.52
N ILE A 558 17.20 -25.67 3.54
CA ILE A 558 17.18 -26.22 4.91
C ILE A 558 15.74 -26.28 5.45
N ARG A 559 14.95 -25.22 5.28
CA ARG A 559 13.55 -25.20 5.71
C ARG A 559 12.72 -26.28 4.99
N MET A 560 12.89 -26.40 3.68
CA MET A 560 12.16 -27.41 2.89
C MET A 560 12.61 -28.83 3.27
N ALA A 561 13.89 -29.06 3.52
CA ALA A 561 14.41 -30.36 3.97
C ALA A 561 13.86 -30.75 5.37
N THR A 562 13.64 -29.78 6.24
CA THR A 562 13.08 -30.00 7.58
C THR A 562 11.56 -30.02 7.60
N GLY A 563 10.89 -30.01 6.44
CA GLY A 563 9.46 -30.24 6.29
C GLY A 563 8.58 -29.02 6.09
N ALA A 564 9.16 -27.86 5.69
CA ALA A 564 8.38 -26.71 5.21
C ALA A 564 7.66 -27.06 3.91
N ARG A 565 6.37 -26.75 3.83
CA ARG A 565 5.56 -26.86 2.61
C ARG A 565 5.81 -25.68 1.69
N MET A 566 5.49 -25.83 0.40
CA MET A 566 5.59 -24.71 -0.56
C MET A 566 4.80 -23.48 -0.11
N ARG A 567 3.61 -23.68 0.44
CA ARG A 567 2.77 -22.60 0.98
C ARG A 567 3.40 -21.85 2.15
N ASP A 568 4.17 -22.54 3.01
CA ASP A 568 4.82 -21.92 4.18
C ASP A 568 5.91 -20.96 3.73
N ILE A 569 6.72 -21.34 2.74
CA ILE A 569 7.74 -20.49 2.11
C ILE A 569 7.09 -19.31 1.38
N LEU A 570 6.05 -19.59 0.58
CA LEU A 570 5.32 -18.53 -0.15
C LEU A 570 4.71 -17.50 0.80
N LEU A 571 4.07 -17.94 1.88
CA LEU A 571 3.47 -17.07 2.89
C LEU A 571 4.53 -16.22 3.58
N GLN A 572 5.66 -16.80 3.96
CA GLN A 572 6.76 -16.11 4.62
C GLN A 572 7.28 -14.94 3.77
N PHE A 573 7.62 -15.18 2.49
CA PHE A 573 8.14 -14.13 1.61
C PHE A 573 7.09 -13.08 1.25
N ASN A 574 5.81 -13.46 1.11
CA ASN A 574 4.72 -12.50 0.91
C ASN A 574 4.52 -11.58 2.12
N ILE A 575 4.58 -12.12 3.34
CA ILE A 575 4.50 -11.31 4.57
C ILE A 575 5.71 -10.40 4.67
N GLU A 576 6.91 -10.87 4.33
CA GLU A 576 8.12 -10.05 4.32
C GLU A 576 7.97 -8.84 3.37
N ALA A 577 7.49 -9.07 2.14
CA ALA A 577 7.20 -8.01 1.18
C ALA A 577 6.11 -7.04 1.68
N ALA A 578 5.03 -7.56 2.27
CA ALA A 578 3.94 -6.75 2.81
C ALA A 578 4.40 -5.85 3.97
N VAL A 579 5.23 -6.38 4.88
CA VAL A 579 5.79 -5.62 6.02
C VAL A 579 6.70 -4.49 5.53
N VAL A 580 7.57 -4.77 4.53
CA VAL A 580 8.43 -3.75 3.91
C VAL A 580 7.56 -2.64 3.31
N CYS A 581 6.56 -3.00 2.51
CA CYS A 581 5.69 -2.03 1.85
C CYS A 581 4.82 -1.24 2.84
N ALA A 582 4.32 -1.88 3.90
CA ALA A 582 3.58 -1.20 4.96
C ALA A 582 4.46 -0.20 5.71
N ALA A 583 5.70 -0.58 6.05
CA ALA A 583 6.66 0.34 6.67
C ALA A 583 6.98 1.53 5.76
N GLY A 584 7.23 1.28 4.47
CA GLY A 584 7.42 2.32 3.46
C GLY A 584 6.19 3.22 3.30
N GLY A 585 5.00 2.63 3.32
CA GLY A 585 3.72 3.34 3.27
C GLY A 585 3.52 4.28 4.46
N ILE A 586 3.78 3.80 5.69
CA ILE A 586 3.68 4.63 6.91
C ILE A 586 4.68 5.79 6.86
N LEU A 587 5.95 5.50 6.53
CA LEU A 587 6.97 6.53 6.40
C LEU A 587 6.63 7.54 5.28
N GLY A 588 6.11 7.04 4.15
CA GLY A 588 5.65 7.88 3.04
C GLY A 588 4.51 8.80 3.43
N ILE A 589 3.53 8.33 4.21
CA ILE A 589 2.45 9.17 4.75
C ILE A 589 3.00 10.25 5.67
N LEU A 590 3.90 9.90 6.59
CA LEU A 590 4.50 10.88 7.51
C LEU A 590 5.29 11.97 6.76
N ILE A 591 6.08 11.57 5.77
CA ILE A 591 6.84 12.51 4.92
C ILE A 591 5.89 13.34 4.05
N GLY A 592 4.85 12.75 3.49
CA GLY A 592 3.82 13.45 2.72
C GLY A 592 3.09 14.52 3.53
N ILE A 593 2.72 14.19 4.79
CA ILE A 593 2.13 15.16 5.72
C ILE A 593 3.13 16.28 6.04
N ALA A 594 4.38 15.93 6.34
CA ALA A 594 5.43 16.91 6.61
C ALA A 594 5.66 17.86 5.42
N ALA A 595 5.72 17.33 4.20
CA ALA A 595 5.82 18.12 2.98
C ALA A 595 4.60 19.04 2.79
N GLY A 596 3.40 18.55 3.01
CA GLY A 596 2.18 19.35 2.98
C GLY A 596 2.17 20.48 4.02
N LEU A 597 2.69 20.23 5.23
CA LEU A 597 2.83 21.29 6.25
C LEU A 597 3.81 22.38 5.81
N VAL A 598 4.92 22.01 5.18
CA VAL A 598 5.89 22.98 4.62
C VAL A 598 5.23 23.82 3.52
N LEU A 599 4.47 23.18 2.61
CA LEU A 599 3.73 23.89 1.56
C LEU A 599 2.66 24.83 2.13
N ARG A 600 1.98 24.42 3.21
CA ARG A 600 1.03 25.27 3.93
C ARG A 600 1.70 26.51 4.54
N TYR A 601 2.89 26.33 5.13
CA TYR A 601 3.67 27.45 5.66
C TYR A 601 4.11 28.42 4.55
N SER A 602 4.32 27.95 3.33
CA SER A 602 4.62 28.77 2.14
C SER A 602 3.38 29.48 1.56
N GLY A 603 2.22 29.43 2.22
CA GLY A 603 0.98 30.11 1.81
C GLY A 603 0.09 29.34 0.84
N MET A 604 0.41 28.10 0.51
CA MET A 604 -0.47 27.23 -0.28
C MET A 604 -1.66 26.75 0.54
N ALA A 605 -2.81 26.61 -0.10
CA ALA A 605 -3.97 25.99 0.52
C ALA A 605 -3.75 24.46 0.58
N VAL A 606 -3.67 23.90 1.77
CA VAL A 606 -3.47 22.49 2.01
C VAL A 606 -4.49 22.01 3.03
N ILE A 607 -5.28 21.01 2.65
CA ILE A 607 -6.27 20.38 3.53
C ILE A 607 -5.93 18.88 3.60
N PHE A 608 -5.65 18.41 4.83
CA PHE A 608 -5.40 17.01 5.07
C PHE A 608 -6.73 16.27 5.30
N SER A 609 -6.94 15.20 4.54
CA SER A 609 -8.04 14.27 4.71
C SER A 609 -7.47 12.88 5.04
N VAL A 610 -8.23 12.09 5.79
CA VAL A 610 -7.86 10.72 6.15
C VAL A 610 -7.98 9.78 4.93
N ALA A 611 -8.95 10.03 4.07
CA ALA A 611 -9.22 9.16 2.91
C ALA A 611 -8.01 8.98 1.96
N PRO A 612 -7.28 10.04 1.54
CA PRO A 612 -6.07 9.89 0.75
C PRO A 612 -4.95 9.09 1.44
N ALA A 613 -4.78 9.25 2.76
CA ALA A 613 -3.77 8.52 3.50
C ALA A 613 -4.08 7.01 3.55
N VAL A 614 -5.35 6.66 3.81
CA VAL A 614 -5.82 5.27 3.80
C VAL A 614 -5.69 4.66 2.40
N LEU A 615 -6.09 5.40 1.35
CA LEU A 615 -5.96 4.95 -0.03
C LEU A 615 -4.49 4.70 -0.40
N ALA A 616 -3.60 5.64 -0.10
CA ALA A 616 -2.17 5.51 -0.37
C ALA A 616 -1.55 4.31 0.36
N PHE A 617 -1.91 4.08 1.63
CA PHE A 617 -1.48 2.91 2.39
C PHE A 617 -2.00 1.60 1.80
N ALA A 618 -3.27 1.54 1.42
CA ALA A 618 -3.87 0.37 0.78
C ALA A 618 -3.20 0.05 -0.57
N CYS A 619 -2.94 1.07 -1.39
CA CYS A 619 -2.21 0.92 -2.66
C CYS A 619 -0.77 0.44 -2.43
N ALA A 620 -0.03 0.98 -1.45
CA ALA A 620 1.31 0.53 -1.12
C ALA A 620 1.33 -0.94 -0.65
N SER A 621 0.38 -1.33 0.20
CA SER A 621 0.23 -2.70 0.68
C SER A 621 -0.14 -3.67 -0.46
N ALA A 622 -1.05 -3.28 -1.34
CA ALA A 622 -1.42 -4.06 -2.52
C ALA A 622 -0.22 -4.25 -3.47
N THR A 623 0.56 -3.19 -3.70
CA THR A 623 1.79 -3.25 -4.48
C THR A 623 2.78 -4.26 -3.88
N GLY A 624 2.96 -4.25 -2.55
CA GLY A 624 3.81 -5.23 -1.86
C GLY A 624 3.36 -6.67 -2.07
N LEU A 625 2.07 -6.94 -1.98
CA LEU A 625 1.52 -8.28 -2.20
C LEU A 625 1.66 -8.73 -3.66
N ILE A 626 1.37 -7.86 -4.62
CA ILE A 626 1.42 -8.18 -6.06
C ILE A 626 2.86 -8.44 -6.50
N PHE A 627 3.77 -7.52 -6.22
CA PHE A 627 5.16 -7.61 -6.64
C PHE A 627 6.00 -8.56 -5.77
N GLY A 628 5.59 -8.83 -4.53
CA GLY A 628 6.19 -9.84 -3.65
C GLY A 628 5.83 -11.27 -4.04
N TYR A 629 4.69 -11.49 -4.71
CA TYR A 629 4.20 -12.84 -5.03
C TYR A 629 5.12 -13.60 -5.99
N LEU A 630 5.64 -12.97 -7.04
CA LEU A 630 6.51 -13.63 -8.03
C LEU A 630 7.81 -14.16 -7.40
N PRO A 631 8.59 -13.36 -6.62
CA PRO A 631 9.75 -13.86 -5.88
C PRO A 631 9.40 -14.96 -4.88
N ALA A 632 8.31 -14.78 -4.13
CA ALA A 632 7.84 -15.76 -3.16
C ALA A 632 7.50 -17.11 -3.81
N ARG A 633 6.84 -17.09 -4.97
CA ARG A 633 6.55 -18.29 -5.76
C ARG A 633 7.82 -18.97 -6.25
N LYS A 634 8.81 -18.21 -6.73
CA LYS A 634 10.12 -18.76 -7.14
C LYS A 634 10.82 -19.43 -5.96
N ALA A 635 10.82 -18.79 -4.80
CA ALA A 635 11.38 -19.37 -3.57
C ALA A 635 10.70 -20.68 -3.19
N ALA A 636 9.37 -20.74 -3.24
CA ALA A 636 8.57 -21.92 -2.90
C ALA A 636 8.75 -23.08 -3.89
N GLN A 637 9.15 -22.81 -5.12
CA GLN A 637 9.36 -23.82 -6.18
C GLN A 637 10.81 -24.29 -6.29
N LEU A 638 11.70 -23.87 -5.40
CA LEU A 638 13.09 -24.35 -5.39
C LEU A 638 13.14 -25.86 -5.13
N ASP A 639 14.02 -26.53 -5.82
CA ASP A 639 14.34 -27.93 -5.53
C ASP A 639 15.17 -27.99 -4.24
N PRO A 640 14.74 -28.73 -3.20
CA PRO A 640 15.45 -28.81 -1.92
C PRO A 640 16.88 -29.30 -2.06
N VAL A 641 17.15 -30.24 -2.98
CA VAL A 641 18.50 -30.82 -3.19
C VAL A 641 19.43 -29.78 -3.81
N ILE A 642 18.94 -29.08 -4.85
CA ILE A 642 19.70 -28.02 -5.52
C ILE A 642 19.95 -26.86 -4.56
N ALA A 643 18.93 -26.51 -3.77
CA ALA A 643 19.02 -25.43 -2.79
C ALA A 643 20.02 -25.73 -1.66
N LEU A 644 20.11 -26.97 -1.19
CA LEU A 644 21.09 -27.38 -0.18
C LEU A 644 22.52 -27.45 -0.73
N ALA A 645 22.69 -27.74 -2.03
CA ALA A 645 23.99 -27.82 -2.70
C ALA A 645 24.55 -26.45 -3.12
N SER A 646 23.73 -25.38 -3.11
CA SER A 646 24.19 -24.02 -3.42
C SER A 646 25.16 -23.50 -2.35
N GLU A 647 26.29 -22.93 -2.79
CA GLU A 647 27.34 -22.36 -1.92
C GLU A 647 26.92 -20.98 -1.33
#